data_7d383fadfacdec7f8c485d083284b9a9
#
_entry.id   7d383fadfacdec7f8c485d083284b9a9
#
_cell.length_a   1.000
_cell.length_b   1.000
_cell.length_c   1.000
_cell.angle_alpha   90.00
_cell.angle_beta   90.00
_cell.angle_gamma   90.00
#
_symmetry.space_group_name_H-M   'P 1'
#
loop_
_entity.id
_entity.type
_entity.pdbx_description
1 polymer ?
#
loop_
_entity_poly.entity_id
_entity_poly.type
_entity_poly.pdbx_seq_one_letter_code
_entity_poly.pdbx_strand_id
1 'polypeptide(L)'
;MPLIELSKVSKAYLIDKGEKKYVLKDITLSFPETGLISVLGKSGCGKSTLLNLIGGLDKASEGTVYYKGDNISKYKSKEQVAFRKSEISYIFQHYHLLENQTALYNIMLPCLLNGDSFKVAKEKVLSLINKFSIKEELLDKKCSKLSGGEKERIAIMRSFISNTNVILADEPTGALDKDNALLVMESLKEAGKTSLVIMVTHNEELAKRYSDRIIHMKDGRVVQDEKIKLINGKHHQVDKERKSNPNWYSKIIAKNFTKRFKRNIFSILAVTIGATASMLIFGFTNGAHDSIMKSAECQFDYGVASISKEKKIVSDESPITLIQTLRADDEEIDELSSEYDFLRFCYSYDSLVTPAPDTYINDKEINNLTYTPVYSFCDSSINKSLLTKGKLPVIDTLNMVVINQTAYDYLKKETKGDPLNTYIRLKDGGTFTYYTDDIEKPYITDYFVYDRLVEIVGVVKELSFLNTPKIYYSYKALDKYMEETILNNLSEYLGETSWKDRVMFASNNEYISNYSHRAFLKNSGDVFQLKEMKKTLKEGYSLNSNALTVEETLFSLVDAASVGMEVFLAIALVGTAMIIGIVSFASYAEDIKDSAILLCIGAKREDISSLYVFENCLIGIIGLAISFIVALISQNPLNHLIERFTSLINIIDIPFNSFHGRAFLFPLLIVISALLICILATYLPISFSKKISLKEELNAND
;
A
#
# COMPACT_ATOMS: atom_id res chain seq x y z
N MET A 1 -21.77 4.52 57.60
CA MET A 1 -21.91 3.31 56.78
C MET A 1 -20.50 2.71 56.61
N PRO A 2 -20.35 1.41 56.51
CA PRO A 2 -19.03 0.84 56.20
C PRO A 2 -18.61 1.31 54.80
N LEU A 3 -17.31 1.56 54.62
CA LEU A 3 -16.74 1.95 53.30
C LEU A 3 -16.78 0.77 52.34
N ILE A 4 -16.40 -0.41 52.84
CA ILE A 4 -16.41 -1.66 52.09
C ILE A 4 -17.21 -2.70 52.87
N GLU A 5 -18.04 -3.47 52.18
CA GLU A 5 -18.80 -4.58 52.78
C GLU A 5 -18.79 -5.78 51.87
N LEU A 6 -18.41 -6.94 52.41
CA LEU A 6 -18.48 -8.23 51.75
C LEU A 6 -19.65 -9.02 52.34
N SER A 7 -20.57 -9.48 51.51
CA SER A 7 -21.73 -10.27 51.88
C SER A 7 -21.65 -11.67 51.25
N LYS A 8 -21.39 -12.67 52.11
CA LYS A 8 -21.30 -14.10 51.74
C LYS A 8 -20.41 -14.35 50.49
N VAL A 9 -19.25 -13.71 50.44
CA VAL A 9 -18.36 -13.76 49.30
C VAL A 9 -17.59 -15.07 49.26
N SER A 10 -17.73 -15.82 48.15
CA SER A 10 -16.92 -17.00 47.82
C SER A 10 -16.19 -16.81 46.51
N LYS A 11 -14.99 -17.36 46.40
CA LYS A 11 -14.20 -17.38 45.18
C LYS A 11 -13.68 -18.77 44.87
N ALA A 12 -14.00 -19.28 43.70
CA ALA A 12 -13.48 -20.52 43.15
C ALA A 12 -12.70 -20.27 41.85
N TYR A 13 -11.67 -21.04 41.62
CA TYR A 13 -10.95 -21.15 40.37
C TYR A 13 -11.15 -22.54 39.76
N LEU A 14 -11.19 -22.59 38.42
CA LEU A 14 -11.22 -23.87 37.69
C LEU A 14 -9.81 -24.49 37.69
N ILE A 15 -9.74 -25.76 38.05
CA ILE A 15 -8.53 -26.58 37.94
C ILE A 15 -8.69 -27.52 36.74
N ASP A 16 -7.62 -28.21 36.36
CA ASP A 16 -7.62 -29.23 35.31
C ASP A 16 -8.80 -30.22 35.50
N LYS A 17 -9.53 -30.47 34.36
CA LYS A 17 -10.76 -31.27 34.28
C LYS A 17 -12.06 -30.59 34.75
N GLY A 18 -12.07 -29.23 34.96
CA GLY A 18 -13.32 -28.49 35.23
C GLY A 18 -13.76 -28.53 36.72
N GLU A 19 -12.96 -29.07 37.62
CA GLU A 19 -13.24 -29.02 39.05
C GLU A 19 -13.05 -27.60 39.61
N LYS A 20 -13.98 -27.17 40.50
CA LYS A 20 -13.92 -25.86 41.17
C LYS A 20 -13.19 -25.99 42.49
N LYS A 21 -12.08 -25.29 42.66
CA LYS A 21 -11.39 -25.14 43.94
C LYS A 21 -11.76 -23.83 44.61
N TYR A 22 -12.45 -23.88 45.70
CA TYR A 22 -12.80 -22.70 46.49
C TYR A 22 -11.58 -22.21 47.30
N VAL A 23 -11.15 -20.96 47.02
CA VAL A 23 -10.07 -20.28 47.75
C VAL A 23 -10.62 -19.39 48.85
N LEU A 24 -11.79 -18.80 48.65
CA LEU A 24 -12.55 -18.09 49.69
C LEU A 24 -13.94 -18.72 49.82
N LYS A 25 -14.42 -18.83 51.07
CA LYS A 25 -15.64 -19.54 51.41
C LYS A 25 -16.45 -18.70 52.39
N ASP A 26 -17.60 -18.15 51.90
CA ASP A 26 -18.61 -17.46 52.69
C ASP A 26 -18.05 -16.35 53.60
N ILE A 27 -17.28 -15.41 52.98
CA ILE A 27 -16.68 -14.30 53.70
C ILE A 27 -17.71 -13.18 53.86
N THR A 28 -17.96 -12.83 55.13
CA THR A 28 -18.80 -11.67 55.48
C THR A 28 -17.98 -10.74 56.35
N LEU A 29 -17.64 -9.57 55.87
CA LEU A 29 -16.81 -8.56 56.53
C LEU A 29 -17.28 -7.16 56.23
N SER A 30 -17.11 -6.23 57.14
CA SER A 30 -17.30 -4.80 56.92
C SER A 30 -16.04 -4.03 57.35
N PHE A 31 -15.68 -3.03 56.52
CA PHE A 31 -14.51 -2.18 56.75
C PHE A 31 -14.94 -0.73 56.97
N PRO A 32 -14.35 0.00 57.93
CA PRO A 32 -14.61 1.40 58.20
C PRO A 32 -14.05 2.32 57.12
N GLU A 33 -14.28 3.62 57.22
CA GLU A 33 -13.78 4.62 56.27
C GLU A 33 -12.27 4.88 56.37
N THR A 34 -11.69 4.64 57.54
CA THR A 34 -10.28 4.91 57.86
C THR A 34 -9.72 3.82 58.76
N GLY A 35 -8.42 3.78 58.94
CA GLY A 35 -7.73 2.85 59.83
C GLY A 35 -6.78 1.88 59.13
N LEU A 36 -5.83 1.34 59.85
CA LEU A 36 -4.95 0.26 59.38
C LEU A 36 -5.48 -1.09 59.88
N ILE A 37 -5.92 -1.92 58.93
CA ILE A 37 -6.47 -3.25 59.19
C ILE A 37 -5.53 -4.30 58.62
N SER A 38 -5.06 -5.23 59.44
CA SER A 38 -4.24 -6.34 58.97
C SER A 38 -5.07 -7.62 58.81
N VAL A 39 -4.82 -8.33 57.72
CA VAL A 39 -5.34 -9.68 57.47
C VAL A 39 -4.19 -10.67 57.61
N LEU A 40 -4.26 -11.45 58.68
CA LEU A 40 -3.24 -12.46 59.04
C LEU A 40 -3.67 -13.86 58.64
N GLY A 41 -2.73 -14.67 58.19
CA GLY A 41 -2.95 -16.11 57.92
C GLY A 41 -1.77 -16.75 57.19
N LYS A 42 -1.75 -18.07 57.16
CA LYS A 42 -0.70 -18.84 56.46
C LYS A 42 -0.70 -18.54 54.94
N SER A 43 0.45 -18.76 54.30
CA SER A 43 0.52 -18.67 52.84
C SER A 43 -0.52 -19.59 52.20
N GLY A 44 -1.17 -19.12 51.13
CA GLY A 44 -2.19 -19.88 50.38
C GLY A 44 -3.60 -19.91 51.00
N CYS A 45 -3.87 -19.25 52.18
CA CYS A 45 -5.21 -19.25 52.77
C CYS A 45 -6.22 -18.28 52.14
N GLY A 46 -5.86 -17.58 51.05
CA GLY A 46 -6.77 -16.72 50.27
C GLY A 46 -6.65 -15.21 50.53
N LYS A 47 -5.63 -14.73 51.26
CA LYS A 47 -5.46 -13.30 51.59
C LYS A 47 -5.34 -12.38 50.37
N SER A 48 -4.43 -12.64 49.47
CA SER A 48 -4.25 -11.85 48.24
C SER A 48 -5.49 -11.95 47.35
N THR A 49 -6.19 -13.08 47.34
CA THR A 49 -7.48 -13.21 46.61
C THR A 49 -8.54 -12.29 47.21
N LEU A 50 -8.58 -12.15 48.53
CA LEU A 50 -9.48 -11.22 49.21
C LEU A 50 -9.19 -9.77 48.80
N LEU A 51 -7.89 -9.36 48.79
CA LEU A 51 -7.50 -8.02 48.31
C LEU A 51 -7.90 -7.78 46.83
N ASN A 52 -7.71 -8.79 45.99
CA ASN A 52 -8.07 -8.67 44.58
C ASN A 52 -9.57 -8.49 44.33
N LEU A 53 -10.41 -9.13 45.16
CA LEU A 53 -11.88 -8.91 45.10
C LEU A 53 -12.27 -7.52 45.60
N ILE A 54 -11.69 -7.06 46.70
CA ILE A 54 -11.93 -5.72 47.26
C ILE A 54 -11.51 -4.62 46.26
N GLY A 55 -10.35 -4.81 45.60
CA GLY A 55 -9.81 -3.85 44.65
C GLY A 55 -10.40 -3.93 43.25
N GLY A 56 -11.34 -4.83 42.99
CA GLY A 56 -11.97 -4.97 41.67
C GLY A 56 -11.00 -5.49 40.59
N LEU A 57 -9.90 -6.19 40.96
CA LEU A 57 -9.01 -6.88 40.01
C LEU A 57 -9.55 -8.26 39.64
N ASP A 58 -10.37 -8.85 40.48
CA ASP A 58 -11.06 -10.12 40.26
C ASP A 58 -12.54 -9.99 40.66
N LYS A 59 -13.37 -10.95 40.28
CA LYS A 59 -14.80 -11.00 40.61
C LYS A 59 -15.10 -12.18 41.56
N ALA A 60 -15.99 -11.96 42.50
CA ALA A 60 -16.51 -13.03 43.33
C ALA A 60 -17.23 -14.08 42.48
N SER A 61 -17.10 -15.37 42.86
CA SER A 61 -17.89 -16.43 42.23
C SER A 61 -19.31 -16.47 42.81
N GLU A 62 -19.45 -16.18 44.10
CA GLU A 62 -20.73 -16.08 44.81
C GLU A 62 -20.65 -14.95 45.84
N GLY A 63 -21.80 -14.40 46.19
CA GLY A 63 -21.88 -13.25 47.08
C GLY A 63 -21.60 -11.91 46.41
N THR A 64 -21.43 -10.86 47.21
CA THR A 64 -21.33 -9.50 46.69
C THR A 64 -20.35 -8.66 47.48
N VAL A 65 -19.59 -7.82 46.78
CA VAL A 65 -18.72 -6.80 47.37
C VAL A 65 -19.32 -5.43 47.12
N TYR A 66 -19.50 -4.66 48.15
CA TYR A 66 -20.05 -3.29 48.11
C TYR A 66 -18.96 -2.28 48.48
N TYR A 67 -18.95 -1.15 47.77
CA TYR A 67 -18.15 0.03 48.06
C TYR A 67 -19.08 1.23 48.21
N LYS A 68 -19.11 1.91 49.39
CA LYS A 68 -20.02 2.99 49.69
C LYS A 68 -21.51 2.64 49.41
N GLY A 69 -21.88 1.39 49.55
CA GLY A 69 -23.21 0.86 49.25
C GLY A 69 -23.45 0.40 47.82
N ASP A 70 -22.54 0.72 46.88
CA ASP A 70 -22.66 0.31 45.49
C ASP A 70 -22.03 -1.07 45.26
N ASN A 71 -22.70 -1.93 44.51
CA ASN A 71 -22.20 -3.27 44.15
C ASN A 71 -21.12 -3.20 43.07
N ILE A 72 -19.82 -3.33 43.45
CA ILE A 72 -18.70 -3.26 42.51
C ILE A 72 -18.62 -4.43 41.52
N SER A 73 -19.25 -5.57 41.83
CA SER A 73 -19.30 -6.74 40.95
C SER A 73 -20.13 -6.47 39.67
N LYS A 74 -21.06 -5.51 39.73
CA LYS A 74 -21.90 -5.08 38.60
C LYS A 74 -21.29 -3.95 37.77
N TYR A 75 -20.15 -3.41 38.20
CA TYR A 75 -19.50 -2.32 37.47
C TYR A 75 -19.13 -2.73 36.05
N LYS A 76 -19.50 -1.89 35.07
CA LYS A 76 -19.04 -2.01 33.69
C LYS A 76 -17.56 -1.64 33.59
N SER A 77 -16.91 -1.95 32.49
CA SER A 77 -15.46 -1.71 32.29
C SER A 77 -15.04 -0.28 32.62
N LYS A 78 -15.83 0.74 32.23
CA LYS A 78 -15.54 2.15 32.51
C LYS A 78 -15.63 2.47 34.02
N GLU A 79 -16.62 1.92 34.70
CA GLU A 79 -16.82 2.11 36.15
C GLU A 79 -15.72 1.41 36.95
N GLN A 80 -15.31 0.21 36.54
CA GLN A 80 -14.18 -0.50 37.15
C GLN A 80 -12.87 0.27 36.99
N VAL A 81 -12.62 0.88 35.82
CA VAL A 81 -11.43 1.72 35.60
C VAL A 81 -11.50 2.96 36.48
N ALA A 82 -12.63 3.65 36.54
CA ALA A 82 -12.81 4.82 37.40
C ALA A 82 -12.59 4.46 38.87
N PHE A 83 -13.14 3.36 39.32
CA PHE A 83 -12.96 2.84 40.70
C PHE A 83 -11.49 2.61 41.02
N ARG A 84 -10.75 1.84 40.21
CA ARG A 84 -9.33 1.62 40.41
C ARG A 84 -8.49 2.90 40.32
N LYS A 85 -8.88 3.84 39.48
CA LYS A 85 -8.18 5.10 39.27
C LYS A 85 -8.32 6.09 40.42
N SER A 86 -9.52 6.19 41.00
CA SER A 86 -9.85 7.25 41.96
C SER A 86 -9.94 6.76 43.40
N GLU A 87 -10.35 5.50 43.60
CA GLU A 87 -10.71 5.01 44.94
C GLU A 87 -9.68 4.05 45.55
N ILE A 88 -8.92 3.33 44.68
CA ILE A 88 -8.04 2.25 45.13
C ILE A 88 -6.58 2.52 44.74
N SER A 89 -5.66 2.28 45.67
CA SER A 89 -4.24 2.13 45.37
C SER A 89 -3.75 0.74 45.80
N TYR A 90 -2.82 0.19 45.00
CA TYR A 90 -2.25 -1.13 45.25
C TYR A 90 -0.76 -1.06 45.55
N ILE A 91 -0.33 -1.76 46.61
CA ILE A 91 1.05 -2.17 46.90
C ILE A 91 1.11 -3.68 46.71
N PHE A 92 1.72 -4.14 45.65
CA PHE A 92 1.80 -5.54 45.27
C PHE A 92 3.04 -6.21 45.84
N GLN A 93 2.96 -7.50 46.15
CA GLN A 93 4.07 -8.32 46.67
C GLN A 93 5.32 -8.32 45.77
N HIS A 94 5.15 -8.33 44.45
CA HIS A 94 6.22 -8.31 43.45
C HIS A 94 6.47 -6.91 42.84
N TYR A 95 6.19 -5.82 43.55
CA TYR A 95 6.37 -4.41 43.20
C TYR A 95 5.58 -3.96 41.96
N HIS A 96 5.47 -4.76 40.93
CA HIS A 96 4.82 -4.47 39.66
C HIS A 96 5.14 -3.04 39.13
N LEU A 97 6.43 -2.80 38.92
CA LEU A 97 6.95 -1.59 38.32
C LEU A 97 7.19 -1.79 36.81
N LEU A 98 7.03 -0.73 36.03
CA LEU A 98 7.45 -0.71 34.66
C LEU A 98 8.98 -0.71 34.61
N GLU A 99 9.59 -1.89 34.49
CA GLU A 99 11.03 -2.13 34.60
C GLU A 99 11.88 -1.25 33.66
N ASN A 100 11.38 -0.99 32.46
CA ASN A 100 12.05 -0.19 31.46
C ASN A 100 11.89 1.32 31.66
N GLN A 101 11.03 1.75 32.59
CA GLN A 101 10.81 3.17 32.90
C GLN A 101 11.64 3.60 34.12
N THR A 102 11.80 4.91 34.27
CA THR A 102 12.50 5.49 35.43
C THR A 102 11.65 5.36 36.70
N ALA A 103 12.29 5.41 37.86
CA ALA A 103 11.60 5.45 39.14
C ALA A 103 10.63 6.63 39.21
N LEU A 104 11.08 7.83 38.79
CA LEU A 104 10.26 9.02 38.70
C LEU A 104 8.97 8.77 37.88
N TYR A 105 9.11 8.16 36.72
CA TYR A 105 7.96 7.92 35.84
C TYR A 105 6.98 6.93 36.47
N ASN A 106 7.47 5.85 37.09
CA ASN A 106 6.62 4.89 37.78
C ASN A 106 5.82 5.55 38.93
N ILE A 107 6.46 6.41 39.74
CA ILE A 107 5.77 7.12 40.83
C ILE A 107 4.74 8.10 40.28
N MET A 108 5.08 8.86 39.22
CA MET A 108 4.19 9.87 38.64
C MET A 108 2.98 9.30 37.92
N LEU A 109 3.03 8.03 37.51
CA LEU A 109 2.06 7.44 36.59
C LEU A 109 0.59 7.60 37.06
N PRO A 110 0.22 7.35 38.33
CA PRO A 110 -1.14 7.59 38.81
C PRO A 110 -1.60 9.06 38.65
N CYS A 111 -0.68 10.01 38.90
CA CYS A 111 -0.98 11.45 38.73
C CYS A 111 -1.23 11.81 37.27
N LEU A 112 -0.41 11.26 36.37
CA LEU A 112 -0.57 11.49 34.92
C LEU A 112 -1.87 10.87 34.38
N LEU A 113 -2.24 9.68 34.85
CA LEU A 113 -3.53 9.06 34.56
C LEU A 113 -4.70 9.87 35.11
N ASN A 114 -4.53 10.57 36.24
CA ASN A 114 -5.50 11.49 36.83
C ASN A 114 -5.58 12.87 36.17
N GLY A 115 -4.76 13.12 35.13
CA GLY A 115 -4.80 14.35 34.35
C GLY A 115 -3.80 15.42 34.73
N ASP A 116 -2.94 15.14 35.70
CA ASP A 116 -1.88 16.09 36.08
C ASP A 116 -0.88 16.26 34.93
N SER A 117 -0.36 17.48 34.78
CA SER A 117 0.78 17.71 33.87
C SER A 117 2.05 17.06 34.42
N PHE A 118 3.01 16.76 33.54
CA PHE A 118 4.29 16.17 33.96
C PHE A 118 5.00 17.03 35.02
N LYS A 119 4.91 18.36 34.93
CA LYS A 119 5.51 19.29 35.89
C LYS A 119 4.87 19.15 37.27
N VAL A 120 3.55 19.19 37.34
CA VAL A 120 2.79 19.06 38.61
C VAL A 120 3.04 17.69 39.24
N ALA A 121 3.02 16.63 38.46
CA ALA A 121 3.28 15.27 38.96
C ALA A 121 4.71 15.15 39.54
N LYS A 122 5.74 15.76 38.86
CA LYS A 122 7.11 15.78 39.35
C LYS A 122 7.24 16.55 40.67
N GLU A 123 6.60 17.71 40.79
CA GLU A 123 6.61 18.50 42.04
C GLU A 123 6.01 17.70 43.20
N LYS A 124 4.90 16.99 43.00
CA LYS A 124 4.32 16.07 43.98
C LYS A 124 5.28 14.97 44.41
N VAL A 125 5.98 14.37 43.44
CA VAL A 125 7.02 13.35 43.77
C VAL A 125 8.10 13.94 44.67
N LEU A 126 8.68 15.08 44.26
CA LEU A 126 9.77 15.72 45.01
C LEU A 126 9.35 16.09 46.45
N SER A 127 8.09 16.46 46.69
CA SER A 127 7.59 16.76 48.04
C SER A 127 7.48 15.53 48.95
N LEU A 128 7.46 14.32 48.37
CA LEU A 128 7.28 13.07 49.13
C LEU A 128 8.54 12.24 49.26
N ILE A 129 9.61 12.47 48.49
CA ILE A 129 10.81 11.61 48.46
C ILE A 129 11.47 11.44 49.82
N ASN A 130 11.55 12.51 50.65
CA ASN A 130 12.14 12.47 51.95
C ASN A 130 11.39 11.56 52.93
N LYS A 131 10.04 11.49 52.82
CA LYS A 131 9.19 10.64 53.67
C LYS A 131 9.47 9.14 53.48
N PHE A 132 9.93 8.76 52.27
CA PHE A 132 10.22 7.36 51.92
C PHE A 132 11.72 7.06 51.83
N SER A 133 12.59 7.96 52.34
CA SER A 133 14.04 7.81 52.29
C SER A 133 14.59 7.48 50.89
N ILE A 134 14.01 8.11 49.86
CA ILE A 134 14.42 7.93 48.45
C ILE A 134 15.40 9.06 48.11
N LYS A 135 16.60 8.71 47.64
CA LYS A 135 17.58 9.66 47.14
C LYS A 135 17.12 10.17 45.78
N GLU A 136 17.24 11.47 45.54
CA GLU A 136 16.80 12.11 44.27
C GLU A 136 17.49 11.51 43.05
N GLU A 137 18.77 11.08 43.17
CA GLU A 137 19.55 10.42 42.12
C GLU A 137 18.91 9.10 41.62
N LEU A 138 18.08 8.44 42.46
CA LEU A 138 17.39 7.22 42.10
C LEU A 138 16.22 7.48 41.16
N LEU A 139 15.66 8.70 41.14
CA LEU A 139 14.49 9.04 40.35
C LEU A 139 14.71 8.88 38.83
N ASP A 140 15.93 9.16 38.37
CA ASP A 140 16.30 9.06 36.98
C ASP A 140 16.77 7.66 36.55
N LYS A 141 17.00 6.76 37.51
CA LYS A 141 17.38 5.37 37.22
C LYS A 141 16.19 4.56 36.73
N LYS A 142 16.44 3.64 35.77
CA LYS A 142 15.45 2.64 35.36
C LYS A 142 15.16 1.69 36.53
N CYS A 143 13.91 1.27 36.71
CA CYS A 143 13.51 0.34 37.76
C CYS A 143 14.23 -1.00 37.65
N SER A 144 14.58 -1.47 36.45
CA SER A 144 15.40 -2.67 36.25
C SER A 144 16.78 -2.63 36.89
N LYS A 145 17.30 -1.43 37.20
CA LYS A 145 18.63 -1.22 37.82
C LYS A 145 18.57 -0.96 39.32
N LEU A 146 17.39 -1.01 39.93
CA LEU A 146 17.18 -0.77 41.34
C LEU A 146 17.26 -2.09 42.14
N SER A 147 17.72 -2.03 43.37
CA SER A 147 17.65 -3.14 44.34
C SER A 147 16.21 -3.43 44.73
N GLY A 148 15.92 -4.61 45.27
CA GLY A 148 14.60 -5.01 45.73
C GLY A 148 13.97 -4.01 46.71
N GLY A 149 14.72 -3.58 47.73
CA GLY A 149 14.23 -2.59 48.70
C GLY A 149 13.98 -1.20 48.07
N GLU A 150 14.79 -0.78 47.11
CA GLU A 150 14.53 0.46 46.37
C GLU A 150 13.27 0.37 45.51
N LYS A 151 13.05 -0.77 44.82
CA LYS A 151 11.82 -1.05 44.04
C LYS A 151 10.59 -1.00 44.92
N GLU A 152 10.67 -1.62 46.12
CA GLU A 152 9.57 -1.64 47.05
C GLU A 152 9.18 -0.23 47.53
N ARG A 153 10.16 0.60 47.93
CA ARG A 153 9.90 1.99 48.30
C ARG A 153 9.28 2.81 47.16
N ILE A 154 9.74 2.59 45.94
CA ILE A 154 9.14 3.24 44.74
C ILE A 154 7.69 2.80 44.55
N ALA A 155 7.39 1.51 44.69
CA ALA A 155 6.03 0.97 44.58
C ALA A 155 5.09 1.51 45.67
N ILE A 156 5.60 1.60 46.90
CA ILE A 156 4.85 2.17 48.02
C ILE A 156 4.59 3.68 47.74
N MET A 157 5.60 4.43 47.38
CA MET A 157 5.45 5.87 47.08
C MET A 157 4.47 6.10 45.91
N ARG A 158 4.47 5.23 44.89
CA ARG A 158 3.49 5.26 43.80
C ARG A 158 2.06 5.15 44.32
N SER A 159 1.82 4.32 45.33
CA SER A 159 0.51 4.13 45.92
C SER A 159 0.06 5.35 46.74
N PHE A 160 1.00 5.96 47.46
CA PHE A 160 0.70 7.12 48.32
C PHE A 160 0.42 8.41 47.51
N ILE A 161 1.12 8.60 46.38
CA ILE A 161 0.94 9.81 45.58
C ILE A 161 -0.45 9.90 44.95
N SER A 162 -1.15 8.78 44.85
CA SER A 162 -2.50 8.70 44.29
C SER A 162 -3.55 9.36 45.17
N ASN A 163 -3.28 9.46 46.47
CA ASN A 163 -4.18 10.01 47.48
C ASN A 163 -5.60 9.41 47.39
N THR A 164 -5.70 8.08 47.39
CA THR A 164 -6.95 7.31 47.25
C THR A 164 -7.60 7.01 48.60
N ASN A 165 -8.90 6.70 48.60
CA ASN A 165 -9.64 6.38 49.81
C ASN A 165 -9.26 5.04 50.41
N VAL A 166 -8.75 4.10 49.61
CA VAL A 166 -8.36 2.75 50.02
C VAL A 166 -6.96 2.42 49.49
N ILE A 167 -6.11 1.94 50.41
CA ILE A 167 -4.78 1.41 50.07
C ILE A 167 -4.81 -0.09 50.41
N LEU A 168 -4.58 -0.92 49.40
CA LEU A 168 -4.49 -2.38 49.52
C LEU A 168 -3.02 -2.76 49.42
N ALA A 169 -2.48 -3.40 50.49
CA ALA A 169 -1.08 -3.75 50.56
C ALA A 169 -0.90 -5.26 50.77
N ASP A 170 -0.27 -5.93 49.82
CA ASP A 170 0.01 -7.35 49.86
C ASP A 170 1.48 -7.60 50.24
N GLU A 171 1.73 -8.00 51.50
CA GLU A 171 3.05 -8.23 52.10
C GLU A 171 4.06 -7.09 51.91
N PRO A 172 3.72 -5.81 52.28
CA PRO A 172 4.49 -4.62 51.94
C PRO A 172 5.84 -4.49 52.62
N THR A 173 6.22 -5.43 53.44
CA THR A 173 7.49 -5.45 54.21
C THR A 173 8.32 -6.71 53.98
N GLY A 174 7.88 -7.58 53.04
CA GLY A 174 8.46 -8.92 52.88
C GLY A 174 9.90 -8.93 52.37
N ALA A 175 10.33 -7.94 51.60
CA ALA A 175 11.68 -7.85 51.05
C ALA A 175 12.52 -6.74 51.70
N LEU A 176 12.06 -6.09 52.78
CA LEU A 176 12.76 -4.99 53.45
C LEU A 176 13.56 -5.47 54.66
N ASP A 177 14.66 -4.79 54.92
CA ASP A 177 15.34 -4.89 56.21
C ASP A 177 14.46 -4.28 57.32
N LYS A 178 14.84 -4.54 58.58
CA LYS A 178 14.04 -4.20 59.75
C LYS A 178 13.74 -2.69 59.85
N ASP A 179 14.72 -1.85 59.54
CA ASP A 179 14.58 -0.38 59.64
C ASP A 179 13.67 0.18 58.57
N ASN A 180 13.82 -0.28 57.34
CA ASN A 180 12.95 0.11 56.23
C ASN A 180 11.53 -0.45 56.41
N ALA A 181 11.36 -1.65 56.95
CA ALA A 181 10.05 -2.20 57.26
C ALA A 181 9.29 -1.35 58.30
N LEU A 182 10.00 -0.85 59.32
CA LEU A 182 9.39 0.06 60.29
C LEU A 182 8.93 1.38 59.68
N LEU A 183 9.77 1.99 58.80
CA LEU A 183 9.41 3.24 58.09
C LEU A 183 8.16 3.05 57.22
N VAL A 184 8.03 1.91 56.54
CA VAL A 184 6.84 1.58 55.73
C VAL A 184 5.62 1.40 56.64
N MET A 185 5.74 0.69 57.74
CA MET A 185 4.62 0.49 58.66
C MET A 185 4.15 1.79 59.31
N GLU A 186 5.08 2.70 59.66
CA GLU A 186 4.73 4.05 60.13
C GLU A 186 4.00 4.86 59.07
N SER A 187 4.47 4.79 57.81
CA SER A 187 3.82 5.45 56.66
C SER A 187 2.40 4.90 56.43
N LEU A 188 2.20 3.59 56.46
CA LEU A 188 0.88 2.95 56.32
C LEU A 188 -0.04 3.33 57.50
N LYS A 189 0.50 3.40 58.72
CA LYS A 189 -0.26 3.83 59.90
C LYS A 189 -0.69 5.30 59.78
N GLU A 190 0.18 6.16 59.29
CA GLU A 190 -0.13 7.56 59.07
C GLU A 190 -1.22 7.72 57.96
N ALA A 191 -1.12 6.97 56.87
CA ALA A 191 -2.15 6.91 55.84
C ALA A 191 -3.51 6.43 56.37
N GLY A 192 -3.49 5.49 57.34
CA GLY A 192 -4.68 4.99 58.01
C GLY A 192 -5.49 6.05 58.77
N LYS A 193 -4.90 7.20 59.09
CA LYS A 193 -5.62 8.32 59.72
C LYS A 193 -6.62 9.00 58.76
N THR A 194 -6.41 8.93 57.48
CA THR A 194 -7.23 9.63 56.45
C THR A 194 -7.82 8.68 55.42
N SER A 195 -7.30 7.49 55.25
CA SER A 195 -7.72 6.47 54.29
C SER A 195 -7.85 5.11 54.97
N LEU A 196 -8.60 4.21 54.38
CA LEU A 196 -8.64 2.81 54.77
C LEU A 196 -7.41 2.09 54.21
N VAL A 197 -6.57 1.53 55.10
CA VAL A 197 -5.44 0.68 54.69
C VAL A 197 -5.76 -0.77 55.07
N ILE A 198 -5.83 -1.65 54.09
CA ILE A 198 -5.99 -3.10 54.30
C ILE A 198 -4.66 -3.76 53.90
N MET A 199 -3.96 -4.28 54.89
CA MET A 199 -2.67 -4.91 54.72
C MET A 199 -2.80 -6.42 54.94
N VAL A 200 -2.29 -7.18 54.01
CA VAL A 200 -2.09 -8.64 54.19
C VAL A 200 -0.64 -8.88 54.63
N THR A 201 -0.44 -9.66 55.65
CA THR A 201 0.89 -10.01 56.12
C THR A 201 0.88 -11.37 56.84
N HIS A 202 2.03 -11.99 56.92
CA HIS A 202 2.27 -13.14 57.81
C HIS A 202 3.06 -12.74 59.07
N ASN A 203 3.48 -11.47 59.18
CA ASN A 203 4.22 -10.95 60.31
C ASN A 203 3.25 -10.48 61.41
N GLU A 204 3.07 -11.34 62.43
CA GLU A 204 2.14 -11.11 63.53
C GLU A 204 2.61 -9.98 64.45
N GLU A 205 3.93 -9.80 64.63
CA GLU A 205 4.51 -8.77 65.50
C GLU A 205 4.21 -7.36 64.96
N LEU A 206 4.45 -7.14 63.64
CA LEU A 206 4.15 -5.87 63.01
C LEU A 206 2.63 -5.59 62.95
N ALA A 207 1.82 -6.62 62.70
CA ALA A 207 0.38 -6.47 62.71
C ALA A 207 -0.15 -6.03 64.07
N LYS A 208 0.29 -6.70 65.18
CA LYS A 208 -0.13 -6.34 66.55
C LYS A 208 0.32 -4.93 66.94
N ARG A 209 1.50 -4.50 66.53
CA ARG A 209 2.07 -3.19 66.89
C ARG A 209 1.39 -2.03 66.19
N TYR A 210 1.03 -2.17 64.91
CA TYR A 210 0.61 -1.03 64.06
C TYR A 210 -0.88 -1.02 63.73
N SER A 211 -1.58 -2.19 63.72
CA SER A 211 -2.95 -2.26 63.24
C SER A 211 -3.98 -1.79 64.28
N ASP A 212 -5.07 -1.25 63.79
CA ASP A 212 -6.25 -0.91 64.57
C ASP A 212 -7.22 -2.10 64.70
N ARG A 213 -7.17 -3.04 63.77
CA ARG A 213 -7.98 -4.27 63.71
C ARG A 213 -7.18 -5.35 63.00
N ILE A 214 -7.31 -6.59 63.53
CA ILE A 214 -6.66 -7.77 62.97
C ILE A 214 -7.72 -8.82 62.62
N ILE A 215 -7.72 -9.28 61.38
CA ILE A 215 -8.59 -10.32 60.85
C ILE A 215 -7.74 -11.57 60.59
N HIS A 216 -8.05 -12.66 61.25
CA HIS A 216 -7.39 -13.95 61.07
C HIS A 216 -8.10 -14.81 60.04
N MET A 217 -7.38 -15.24 59.01
CA MET A 217 -7.88 -16.13 57.97
C MET A 217 -7.22 -17.50 57.99
N LYS A 218 -8.03 -18.55 57.84
CA LYS A 218 -7.62 -19.93 57.72
C LYS A 218 -8.50 -20.67 56.71
N ASP A 219 -7.90 -21.42 55.80
CA ASP A 219 -8.58 -22.29 54.83
C ASP A 219 -9.73 -21.58 54.04
N GLY A 220 -9.53 -20.30 53.67
CA GLY A 220 -10.47 -19.48 52.95
C GLY A 220 -11.61 -18.89 53.77
N ARG A 221 -11.56 -18.98 55.11
CA ARG A 221 -12.57 -18.43 56.00
C ARG A 221 -11.96 -17.46 57.01
N VAL A 222 -12.77 -16.52 57.49
CA VAL A 222 -12.43 -15.69 58.65
C VAL A 222 -12.67 -16.52 59.90
N VAL A 223 -11.63 -16.67 60.73
CA VAL A 223 -11.70 -17.46 61.98
C VAL A 223 -11.76 -16.56 63.21
N GLN A 224 -11.21 -15.36 63.16
CA GLN A 224 -11.20 -14.41 64.26
C GLN A 224 -11.13 -12.96 63.71
N ASP A 225 -11.74 -12.02 64.42
CA ASP A 225 -11.81 -10.61 64.06
C ASP A 225 -11.64 -9.77 65.31
N GLU A 226 -10.44 -9.23 65.52
CA GLU A 226 -10.07 -8.49 66.72
C GLU A 226 -9.98 -7.00 66.49
N LYS A 227 -10.73 -6.20 67.22
CA LYS A 227 -10.64 -4.74 67.25
C LYS A 227 -9.63 -4.35 68.34
N ILE A 228 -8.50 -3.75 67.98
CA ILE A 228 -7.42 -3.39 68.90
C ILE A 228 -7.59 -1.95 69.40
N LYS A 229 -7.99 -1.03 68.52
CA LYS A 229 -8.13 0.39 68.82
C LYS A 229 -9.43 0.95 68.20
N LEU A 230 -9.96 2.01 68.84
CA LEU A 230 -11.04 2.80 68.24
C LEU A 230 -10.53 3.57 67.01
N ILE A 231 -11.22 3.40 65.90
CA ILE A 231 -10.90 4.08 64.63
C ILE A 231 -11.60 5.43 64.63
N ASN A 232 -10.86 6.53 64.82
CA ASN A 232 -11.36 7.90 64.92
C ASN A 232 -10.67 8.76 63.80
N GLY A 233 -10.73 8.32 62.56
CA GLY A 233 -10.19 9.10 61.44
C GLY A 233 -11.28 9.96 60.73
N LYS A 234 -10.87 11.08 60.16
CA LYS A 234 -11.71 11.86 59.26
C LYS A 234 -11.39 11.49 57.83
N HIS A 235 -12.45 11.06 57.09
CA HIS A 235 -12.30 10.68 55.69
C HIS A 235 -11.95 11.90 54.82
N HIS A 236 -10.97 11.71 53.91
CA HIS A 236 -10.62 12.73 52.95
C HIS A 236 -11.54 12.64 51.76
N GLN A 237 -12.25 13.72 51.41
CA GLN A 237 -13.04 13.78 50.15
C GLN A 237 -12.05 13.90 48.97
N VAL A 238 -11.96 12.90 48.15
CA VAL A 238 -11.25 12.95 46.88
C VAL A 238 -12.12 13.63 45.85
N ASP A 239 -11.66 14.73 45.27
CA ASP A 239 -12.37 15.42 44.18
C ASP A 239 -12.61 14.47 43.00
N LYS A 240 -13.89 14.21 42.70
CA LYS A 240 -14.31 13.36 41.58
C LYS A 240 -14.19 14.15 40.27
N GLU A 241 -13.65 13.53 39.26
CA GLU A 241 -13.53 13.93 37.87
C GLU A 241 -12.30 14.76 37.49
N ARG A 242 -11.18 14.07 37.33
CA ARG A 242 -10.09 14.56 36.51
C ARG A 242 -10.02 13.81 35.19
N LYS A 243 -10.11 14.55 34.05
CA LYS A 243 -9.92 13.99 32.71
C LYS A 243 -8.47 13.50 32.57
N SER A 244 -8.25 12.30 32.04
CA SER A 244 -6.91 11.80 31.77
C SER A 244 -6.14 12.74 30.82
N ASN A 245 -4.86 12.96 31.08
CA ASN A 245 -3.97 13.68 30.14
C ASN A 245 -3.69 12.77 28.94
N PRO A 246 -4.09 13.12 27.72
CA PRO A 246 -3.91 12.25 26.55
C PRO A 246 -2.43 11.99 26.21
N ASN A 247 -1.51 12.79 26.72
CA ASN A 247 -0.08 12.69 26.38
C ASN A 247 0.74 11.81 27.36
N TRP A 248 0.10 11.15 28.35
CA TRP A 248 0.82 10.34 29.32
C TRP A 248 1.60 9.16 28.69
N TYR A 249 1.11 8.64 27.57
CA TYR A 249 1.73 7.49 26.91
C TYR A 249 2.82 7.84 25.89
N SER A 250 2.97 9.11 25.48
CA SER A 250 3.94 9.51 24.44
C SER A 250 5.38 9.11 24.77
N LYS A 251 5.80 9.25 26.03
CA LYS A 251 7.12 8.79 26.50
C LYS A 251 7.30 7.27 26.50
N ILE A 252 6.23 6.54 26.73
CA ILE A 252 6.26 5.07 26.64
C ILE A 252 6.47 4.66 25.20
N ILE A 253 5.74 5.26 24.25
CA ILE A 253 5.87 4.98 22.82
C ILE A 253 7.30 5.23 22.34
N ALA A 254 7.83 6.43 22.58
CA ALA A 254 9.16 6.78 22.13
C ALA A 254 10.24 5.81 22.64
N LYS A 255 10.11 5.38 23.91
CA LYS A 255 11.05 4.47 24.54
C LYS A 255 10.90 3.03 24.06
N ASN A 256 9.67 2.57 23.86
CA ASN A 256 9.40 1.23 23.31
C ASN A 256 9.86 1.13 21.86
N PHE A 257 9.63 2.17 21.04
CA PHE A 257 10.10 2.25 19.67
C PHE A 257 11.63 2.10 19.57
N THR A 258 12.37 2.83 20.40
CA THR A 258 13.85 2.75 20.41
C THR A 258 14.35 1.40 20.93
N LYS A 259 13.72 0.82 21.96
CA LYS A 259 14.07 -0.50 22.51
C LYS A 259 13.90 -1.61 21.46
N ARG A 260 12.86 -1.51 20.63
CA ARG A 260 12.47 -2.50 19.63
C ARG A 260 12.96 -2.18 18.23
N PHE A 261 13.89 -1.25 18.10
CA PHE A 261 14.34 -0.74 16.81
C PHE A 261 14.71 -1.84 15.80
N LYS A 262 15.46 -2.87 16.24
CA LYS A 262 15.83 -4.00 15.35
C LYS A 262 14.63 -4.75 14.79
N ARG A 263 13.58 -4.93 15.57
CA ARG A 263 12.34 -5.60 15.16
C ARG A 263 11.50 -4.67 14.28
N ASN A 264 11.39 -3.42 14.66
CA ASN A 264 10.63 -2.41 13.92
C ASN A 264 11.20 -2.17 12.52
N ILE A 265 12.52 -2.37 12.29
CA ILE A 265 13.15 -2.35 10.97
C ILE A 265 12.47 -3.33 10.01
N PHE A 266 12.15 -4.55 10.42
CA PHE A 266 11.48 -5.52 9.55
C PHE A 266 10.10 -5.03 9.11
N SER A 267 9.34 -4.43 10.01
CA SER A 267 8.04 -3.82 9.68
C SER A 267 8.19 -2.60 8.76
N ILE A 268 9.18 -1.75 9.01
CA ILE A 268 9.50 -0.60 8.15
C ILE A 268 9.88 -1.08 6.75
N LEU A 269 10.75 -2.09 6.64
CA LEU A 269 11.14 -2.68 5.34
C LEU A 269 9.95 -3.28 4.60
N ALA A 270 9.07 -4.01 5.30
CA ALA A 270 7.87 -4.57 4.69
C ALA A 270 6.96 -3.49 4.11
N VAL A 271 6.69 -2.41 4.87
CA VAL A 271 5.92 -1.25 4.37
C VAL A 271 6.62 -0.58 3.21
N THR A 272 7.94 -0.39 3.31
CA THR A 272 8.74 0.24 2.25
C THR A 272 8.65 -0.55 0.95
N ILE A 273 8.86 -1.86 0.98
CA ILE A 273 8.79 -2.72 -0.22
C ILE A 273 7.39 -2.70 -0.81
N GLY A 274 6.36 -2.90 0.01
CA GLY A 274 4.96 -2.91 -0.47
C GLY A 274 4.53 -1.59 -1.09
N ALA A 275 4.85 -0.47 -0.45
CA ALA A 275 4.49 0.85 -0.95
C ALA A 275 5.34 1.26 -2.18
N THR A 276 6.63 0.89 -2.23
CA THR A 276 7.48 1.14 -3.42
C THR A 276 6.96 0.36 -4.62
N ALA A 277 6.65 -0.93 -4.45
CA ALA A 277 6.06 -1.74 -5.50
C ALA A 277 4.74 -1.13 -6.01
N SER A 278 3.87 -0.67 -5.10
CA SER A 278 2.62 0.01 -5.45
C SER A 278 2.85 1.26 -6.30
N MET A 279 3.81 2.09 -5.93
CA MET A 279 4.14 3.31 -6.66
C MET A 279 4.72 3.02 -8.05
N LEU A 280 5.58 2.01 -8.17
CA LEU A 280 6.18 1.61 -9.45
C LEU A 280 5.14 0.98 -10.40
N ILE A 281 4.25 0.13 -9.89
CA ILE A 281 3.15 -0.47 -10.67
C ILE A 281 2.22 0.64 -11.18
N PHE A 282 1.85 1.57 -10.32
CA PHE A 282 1.05 2.71 -10.73
C PHE A 282 1.77 3.59 -11.76
N GLY A 283 3.07 3.86 -11.54
CA GLY A 283 3.90 4.59 -12.50
C GLY A 283 3.99 3.91 -13.86
N PHE A 284 4.05 2.57 -13.90
CA PHE A 284 4.01 1.78 -15.12
C PHE A 284 2.66 1.92 -15.83
N THR A 285 1.55 1.71 -15.14
CA THR A 285 0.21 1.83 -15.75
C THR A 285 -0.02 3.22 -16.35
N ASN A 286 0.44 4.27 -15.65
CA ASN A 286 0.31 5.64 -16.12
C ASN A 286 1.25 5.98 -17.29
N GLY A 287 2.51 5.58 -17.19
CA GLY A 287 3.54 5.94 -18.18
C GLY A 287 3.54 5.06 -19.42
N ALA A 288 3.09 3.80 -19.34
CA ALA A 288 3.10 2.87 -20.46
C ALA A 288 2.16 3.33 -21.59
N HIS A 289 0.95 3.76 -21.26
CA HIS A 289 0.01 4.32 -22.25
C HIS A 289 0.60 5.53 -22.97
N ASP A 290 1.11 6.49 -22.22
CA ASP A 290 1.72 7.70 -22.77
C ASP A 290 2.95 7.41 -23.62
N SER A 291 3.79 6.47 -23.17
CA SER A 291 5.01 6.08 -23.89
C SER A 291 4.70 5.37 -25.20
N ILE A 292 3.71 4.47 -25.19
CA ILE A 292 3.26 3.76 -26.41
C ILE A 292 2.63 4.74 -27.39
N MET A 293 1.77 5.63 -26.93
CA MET A 293 1.14 6.65 -27.79
C MET A 293 2.19 7.56 -28.44
N LYS A 294 3.12 8.10 -27.66
CA LYS A 294 4.21 8.91 -28.19
C LYS A 294 5.08 8.15 -29.18
N SER A 295 5.33 6.86 -28.91
CA SER A 295 6.08 6.00 -29.82
C SER A 295 5.34 5.75 -31.13
N ALA A 296 4.03 5.52 -31.05
CA ALA A 296 3.17 5.30 -32.20
C ALA A 296 3.03 6.58 -33.05
N GLU A 297 2.79 7.72 -32.43
CA GLU A 297 2.71 9.02 -33.10
C GLU A 297 4.01 9.43 -33.81
N CYS A 298 5.15 8.84 -33.37
CA CYS A 298 6.44 9.02 -34.05
C CYS A 298 6.64 8.11 -35.27
N GLN A 299 5.63 7.34 -35.68
CA GLN A 299 5.70 6.51 -36.90
C GLN A 299 5.03 7.25 -38.07
N PHE A 300 5.65 7.17 -39.27
CA PHE A 300 5.11 7.82 -40.47
C PHE A 300 3.72 7.28 -40.86
N ASP A 301 3.48 5.99 -40.63
CA ASP A 301 2.23 5.31 -41.01
C ASP A 301 1.16 5.36 -39.91
N TYR A 302 1.42 6.06 -38.80
CA TYR A 302 0.45 6.12 -37.71
C TYR A 302 -0.90 6.69 -38.13
N GLY A 303 -0.89 7.68 -39.04
CA GLY A 303 -2.08 8.33 -39.57
C GLY A 303 -2.72 7.63 -40.78
N VAL A 304 -2.25 6.44 -41.16
CA VAL A 304 -2.77 5.72 -42.33
C VAL A 304 -3.82 4.71 -41.92
N ALA A 305 -4.99 4.75 -42.59
CA ALA A 305 -6.04 3.76 -42.48
C ALA A 305 -6.41 3.22 -43.87
N SER A 306 -6.60 1.94 -44.00
CA SER A 306 -7.13 1.33 -45.22
C SER A 306 -8.58 0.92 -45.01
N ILE A 307 -9.45 1.29 -45.94
CA ILE A 307 -10.84 0.91 -45.96
C ILE A 307 -11.03 -0.05 -47.14
N SER A 308 -11.54 -1.22 -46.86
CA SER A 308 -11.83 -2.23 -47.84
C SER A 308 -13.24 -2.77 -47.65
N LYS A 309 -13.89 -3.12 -48.79
CA LYS A 309 -15.16 -3.82 -48.78
C LYS A 309 -14.90 -5.29 -48.66
N GLU A 310 -15.55 -5.97 -47.73
CA GLU A 310 -15.34 -7.39 -47.46
C GLU A 310 -16.59 -8.19 -47.84
N LYS A 311 -16.38 -9.26 -48.57
CA LYS A 311 -17.42 -10.27 -48.84
C LYS A 311 -17.05 -11.55 -48.07
N LYS A 312 -17.95 -11.99 -47.22
CA LYS A 312 -17.79 -13.27 -46.55
C LYS A 312 -18.28 -14.39 -47.47
N ILE A 313 -17.40 -15.31 -47.82
CA ILE A 313 -17.71 -16.50 -48.56
C ILE A 313 -17.78 -17.67 -47.54
N VAL A 314 -18.99 -18.14 -47.26
CA VAL A 314 -19.18 -19.29 -46.39
C VAL A 314 -19.33 -20.51 -47.33
N SER A 315 -18.40 -21.44 -47.22
CA SER A 315 -18.49 -22.72 -47.94
C SER A 315 -19.26 -23.71 -47.07
N ASP A 316 -20.27 -24.38 -47.63
CA ASP A 316 -21.04 -25.41 -46.94
C ASP A 316 -20.17 -26.65 -46.58
N GLU A 317 -19.01 -26.78 -47.19
CA GLU A 317 -18.09 -27.90 -47.01
C GLU A 317 -16.91 -27.64 -46.05
N SER A 318 -16.73 -26.41 -45.59
CA SER A 318 -15.60 -26.04 -44.70
C SER A 318 -16.05 -25.09 -43.58
N PRO A 319 -15.63 -25.31 -42.32
CA PRO A 319 -15.91 -24.38 -41.22
C PRO A 319 -15.15 -23.07 -41.34
N ILE A 320 -14.37 -22.85 -42.38
CA ILE A 320 -13.55 -21.65 -42.58
C ILE A 320 -14.34 -20.66 -43.44
N THR A 321 -14.66 -19.52 -42.84
CA THR A 321 -15.20 -18.37 -43.58
C THR A 321 -14.04 -17.66 -44.29
N LEU A 322 -14.07 -17.68 -45.65
CA LEU A 322 -13.13 -16.90 -46.41
C LEU A 322 -13.65 -15.47 -46.50
N ILE A 323 -12.76 -14.48 -46.26
CA ILE A 323 -13.07 -13.09 -46.41
C ILE A 323 -12.39 -12.63 -47.71
N GLN A 324 -13.20 -12.23 -48.69
CA GLN A 324 -12.71 -11.65 -49.93
C GLN A 324 -12.78 -10.15 -49.81
N THR A 325 -11.65 -9.48 -50.06
CA THR A 325 -11.58 -8.02 -50.13
C THR A 325 -12.03 -7.54 -51.52
N LEU A 326 -13.01 -6.67 -51.54
CA LEU A 326 -13.54 -6.10 -52.75
C LEU A 326 -13.16 -4.61 -52.83
N ARG A 327 -13.20 -4.07 -54.03
CA ARG A 327 -13.11 -2.62 -54.26
C ARG A 327 -14.39 -1.94 -53.79
N ALA A 328 -14.29 -0.82 -53.11
CA ALA A 328 -15.41 0.10 -52.91
C ALA A 328 -15.60 0.99 -54.16
N ASP A 329 -16.83 1.26 -54.55
CA ASP A 329 -17.12 2.12 -55.69
C ASP A 329 -16.79 3.59 -55.38
N ASP A 330 -16.51 4.37 -56.41
CA ASP A 330 -16.15 5.79 -56.24
C ASP A 330 -17.30 6.60 -55.58
N GLU A 331 -18.57 6.29 -55.88
CA GLU A 331 -19.74 6.87 -55.22
C GLU A 331 -19.78 6.53 -53.71
N GLU A 332 -19.45 5.29 -53.32
CA GLU A 332 -19.39 4.87 -51.94
C GLU A 332 -18.27 5.59 -51.16
N ILE A 333 -17.13 5.86 -51.83
CA ILE A 333 -16.01 6.60 -51.21
C ILE A 333 -16.35 8.09 -51.10
N ASP A 334 -17.03 8.67 -52.06
CA ASP A 334 -17.50 10.06 -51.97
C ASP A 334 -18.52 10.21 -50.82
N GLU A 335 -19.40 9.23 -50.64
CA GLU A 335 -20.32 9.18 -49.50
C GLU A 335 -19.53 9.13 -48.17
N LEU A 336 -18.59 8.20 -48.01
CA LEU A 336 -17.74 8.10 -46.85
C LEU A 336 -16.89 9.36 -46.60
N SER A 337 -16.37 9.97 -47.65
CA SER A 337 -15.62 11.22 -47.57
C SER A 337 -16.46 12.40 -47.09
N SER A 338 -17.73 12.42 -47.46
CA SER A 338 -18.66 13.44 -46.99
C SER A 338 -19.12 13.22 -45.55
N GLU A 339 -19.21 11.97 -45.12
CA GLU A 339 -19.61 11.59 -43.75
C GLU A 339 -18.46 11.77 -42.76
N TYR A 340 -17.23 11.48 -43.16
CA TYR A 340 -16.05 11.48 -42.30
C TYR A 340 -15.03 12.54 -42.68
N ASP A 341 -15.33 13.80 -42.40
CA ASP A 341 -14.48 14.97 -42.76
C ASP A 341 -13.06 14.96 -42.16
N PHE A 342 -12.80 14.17 -41.13
CA PHE A 342 -11.48 13.99 -40.49
C PHE A 342 -10.52 13.11 -41.33
N LEU A 343 -11.01 12.44 -42.38
CA LEU A 343 -10.24 11.59 -43.27
C LEU A 343 -10.02 12.27 -44.63
N ARG A 344 -8.91 11.91 -45.23
CA ARG A 344 -8.62 12.22 -46.62
C ARG A 344 -8.44 10.93 -47.39
N PHE A 345 -9.28 10.67 -48.35
CA PHE A 345 -9.24 9.45 -49.12
C PHE A 345 -8.34 9.60 -50.34
N CYS A 346 -7.65 8.53 -50.70
CA CYS A 346 -6.92 8.39 -51.93
C CYS A 346 -6.90 6.93 -52.37
N TYR A 347 -6.65 6.72 -53.63
CA TYR A 347 -6.50 5.40 -54.20
C TYR A 347 -5.13 4.81 -53.93
N SER A 348 -5.04 3.49 -53.77
CA SER A 348 -3.82 2.78 -53.51
C SER A 348 -3.80 1.42 -54.18
N TYR A 349 -2.64 1.07 -54.74
CA TYR A 349 -2.37 -0.26 -55.27
C TYR A 349 -1.62 -1.08 -54.22
N ASP A 350 -2.32 -1.85 -53.43
CA ASP A 350 -1.70 -2.54 -52.29
C ASP A 350 -0.76 -3.68 -52.66
N SER A 351 -0.76 -4.13 -53.89
CA SER A 351 -0.03 -5.35 -54.22
C SER A 351 0.85 -5.27 -55.48
N LEU A 352 0.87 -4.15 -56.19
CA LEU A 352 1.72 -4.02 -57.38
C LEU A 352 3.18 -3.78 -57.01
N VAL A 353 3.44 -3.26 -55.82
CA VAL A 353 4.78 -3.09 -55.29
C VAL A 353 4.81 -3.55 -53.86
N THR A 354 5.13 -4.81 -53.65
CA THR A 354 5.66 -5.23 -52.35
C THR A 354 7.03 -4.56 -52.25
N PRO A 355 7.24 -3.58 -51.42
CA PRO A 355 8.50 -2.87 -51.38
C PRO A 355 9.53 -3.70 -50.61
N ALA A 356 10.08 -4.64 -51.31
CA ALA A 356 11.33 -5.30 -50.91
C ALA A 356 12.30 -5.25 -52.08
N PRO A 357 12.56 -4.04 -52.64
CA PRO A 357 13.49 -3.94 -53.76
C PRO A 357 14.88 -4.33 -53.32
N ASP A 358 15.57 -5.04 -54.20
CA ASP A 358 16.99 -5.27 -54.03
C ASP A 358 17.71 -3.92 -53.96
N THR A 359 18.42 -3.68 -52.89
CA THR A 359 19.10 -2.41 -52.64
C THR A 359 20.59 -2.57 -52.92
N TYR A 360 21.14 -1.67 -53.73
CA TYR A 360 22.54 -1.67 -54.04
C TYR A 360 23.19 -0.33 -53.68
N ILE A 361 24.38 -0.39 -53.07
CA ILE A 361 25.24 0.78 -52.87
C ILE A 361 26.59 0.43 -53.46
N ASN A 362 27.04 1.23 -54.44
CA ASN A 362 28.29 0.96 -55.16
C ASN A 362 28.38 -0.49 -55.72
N ASP A 363 27.30 -0.94 -56.33
CA ASP A 363 27.13 -2.30 -56.89
C ASP A 363 27.18 -3.46 -55.87
N LYS A 364 27.22 -3.16 -54.58
CA LYS A 364 27.09 -4.15 -53.50
C LYS A 364 25.65 -4.22 -53.03
N GLU A 365 25.08 -5.42 -53.05
CA GLU A 365 23.72 -5.66 -52.51
C GLU A 365 23.71 -5.50 -51.00
N ILE A 366 22.65 -4.83 -50.50
CA ILE A 366 22.42 -4.57 -49.08
C ILE A 366 21.10 -5.18 -48.69
N ASN A 367 21.15 -6.14 -47.78
CA ASN A 367 19.97 -6.85 -47.26
C ASN A 367 19.47 -6.25 -45.93
N ASN A 368 18.30 -6.69 -45.49
CA ASN A 368 17.69 -6.31 -44.20
C ASN A 368 17.18 -4.85 -44.09
N LEU A 369 16.85 -4.22 -45.19
CA LEU A 369 16.15 -2.93 -45.22
C LEU A 369 14.65 -3.17 -45.40
N THR A 370 13.83 -2.48 -44.65
CA THR A 370 12.37 -2.50 -44.80
C THR A 370 11.90 -1.21 -45.47
N TYR A 371 11.04 -1.36 -46.46
CA TYR A 371 10.50 -0.22 -47.20
C TYR A 371 9.11 0.10 -46.68
N THR A 372 8.90 1.34 -46.32
CA THR A 372 7.62 1.80 -45.75
C THR A 372 7.09 2.97 -46.58
N PRO A 373 5.90 2.84 -47.18
CA PRO A 373 5.29 3.95 -47.90
C PRO A 373 4.80 5.02 -46.93
N VAL A 374 5.05 6.27 -47.29
CA VAL A 374 4.47 7.45 -46.64
C VAL A 374 3.60 8.13 -47.66
N TYR A 375 2.37 8.48 -47.31
CA TYR A 375 1.42 9.06 -48.26
C TYR A 375 2.02 10.22 -49.01
N SER A 376 2.46 11.25 -48.31
CA SER A 376 3.14 12.40 -48.87
C SER A 376 4.06 13.02 -47.85
N PHE A 377 5.30 13.33 -48.23
CA PHE A 377 6.20 14.10 -47.39
C PHE A 377 5.79 15.56 -47.27
N CYS A 378 5.01 16.07 -48.22
CA CYS A 378 4.64 17.49 -48.31
C CYS A 378 3.41 17.84 -47.45
N ASP A 379 2.49 16.91 -47.30
CA ASP A 379 1.19 17.14 -46.66
C ASP A 379 1.16 16.93 -45.17
N SER A 380 2.24 16.43 -44.55
CA SER A 380 2.26 16.01 -43.17
C SER A 380 3.06 16.98 -42.27
N SER A 381 2.36 17.64 -41.37
CA SER A 381 2.99 18.42 -40.30
C SER A 381 3.66 17.52 -39.25
N ILE A 382 3.17 16.28 -39.10
CA ILE A 382 3.67 15.29 -38.16
C ILE A 382 5.09 14.87 -38.56
N ASN A 383 5.33 14.64 -39.83
CA ASN A 383 6.62 14.17 -40.34
C ASN A 383 7.76 15.17 -40.09
N LYS A 384 7.45 16.47 -40.03
CA LYS A 384 8.48 17.50 -39.76
C LYS A 384 9.06 17.40 -38.34
N SER A 385 8.26 17.01 -37.37
CA SER A 385 8.71 16.87 -35.99
C SER A 385 9.63 15.67 -35.78
N LEU A 386 9.60 14.69 -36.67
CA LEU A 386 10.41 13.48 -36.62
C LEU A 386 11.80 13.65 -37.21
N LEU A 387 12.04 14.69 -38.00
CA LEU A 387 13.28 14.91 -38.70
C LEU A 387 14.42 15.20 -37.73
N THR A 388 15.47 14.38 -37.77
CA THR A 388 16.68 14.55 -36.93
C THR A 388 17.87 15.11 -37.71
N LYS A 389 17.98 14.76 -39.01
CA LYS A 389 19.03 15.24 -39.92
C LYS A 389 18.49 15.43 -41.32
N GLY A 390 19.08 16.32 -42.07
CA GLY A 390 18.72 16.57 -43.49
C GLY A 390 17.41 17.32 -43.60
N LYS A 391 16.63 16.99 -44.64
CA LYS A 391 15.34 17.64 -44.96
C LYS A 391 14.32 16.60 -45.42
N LEU A 392 13.04 16.95 -45.34
CA LEU A 392 11.99 16.21 -46.03
C LEU A 392 11.92 16.66 -47.50
N PRO A 393 11.58 15.77 -48.44
CA PRO A 393 11.31 16.14 -49.80
C PRO A 393 10.23 17.24 -49.90
N VAL A 394 10.49 18.27 -50.62
CA VAL A 394 9.52 19.38 -50.83
C VAL A 394 8.48 18.99 -51.88
N ILE A 395 8.87 18.16 -52.82
CA ILE A 395 8.01 17.62 -53.87
C ILE A 395 8.04 16.10 -53.74
N ASP A 396 6.87 15.47 -53.78
CA ASP A 396 6.75 14.04 -53.79
C ASP A 396 7.33 13.45 -55.09
N THR A 397 8.50 12.85 -54.97
CA THR A 397 9.20 12.17 -56.05
C THR A 397 9.68 10.82 -55.58
N LEU A 398 9.77 9.87 -56.52
CA LEU A 398 10.34 8.54 -56.20
C LEU A 398 11.87 8.55 -56.12
N ASN A 399 12.52 9.63 -56.45
CA ASN A 399 13.98 9.74 -56.45
C ASN A 399 14.53 10.24 -55.11
N MET A 400 13.69 10.55 -54.15
CA MET A 400 14.07 11.00 -52.81
C MET A 400 13.44 10.10 -51.74
N VAL A 401 14.27 9.66 -50.81
CA VAL A 401 13.82 8.81 -49.69
C VAL A 401 14.30 9.41 -48.38
N VAL A 402 13.57 9.06 -47.32
CA VAL A 402 13.94 9.37 -45.94
C VAL A 402 14.17 8.05 -45.20
N ILE A 403 15.13 7.99 -44.30
CA ILE A 403 15.47 6.77 -43.56
C ILE A 403 15.29 6.98 -42.03
N ASN A 404 15.02 5.91 -41.30
CA ASN A 404 15.05 6.01 -39.86
C ASN A 404 16.48 5.98 -39.31
N GLN A 405 16.65 6.31 -38.02
CA GLN A 405 17.96 6.35 -37.37
C GLN A 405 18.66 4.98 -37.44
N THR A 406 17.90 3.89 -37.30
CA THR A 406 18.44 2.52 -37.37
C THR A 406 19.02 2.20 -38.77
N ALA A 407 18.32 2.59 -39.83
CA ALA A 407 18.81 2.45 -41.20
C ALA A 407 20.03 3.35 -41.45
N TYR A 408 20.06 4.55 -40.90
CA TYR A 408 21.21 5.44 -41.00
C TYR A 408 22.45 4.81 -40.33
N ASP A 409 22.33 4.27 -39.13
CA ASP A 409 23.45 3.66 -38.42
C ASP A 409 23.91 2.36 -39.11
N TYR A 410 22.96 1.59 -39.62
CA TYR A 410 23.26 0.38 -40.43
C TYR A 410 24.01 0.73 -41.73
N LEU A 411 23.49 1.65 -42.54
CA LEU A 411 24.11 2.08 -43.79
C LEU A 411 25.48 2.74 -43.55
N LYS A 412 25.62 3.55 -42.51
CA LYS A 412 26.88 4.17 -42.13
C LYS A 412 27.98 3.13 -41.84
N LYS A 413 27.63 2.00 -41.23
CA LYS A 413 28.50 0.91 -40.96
C LYS A 413 28.92 0.17 -42.24
N GLU A 414 27.97 -0.09 -43.14
CA GLU A 414 28.22 -0.79 -44.41
C GLU A 414 28.99 0.07 -45.42
N THR A 415 28.71 1.36 -45.52
CA THR A 415 29.35 2.26 -46.48
C THR A 415 30.64 2.90 -45.95
N LYS A 416 30.89 2.84 -44.63
CA LYS A 416 31.97 3.55 -43.92
C LYS A 416 31.97 5.07 -44.17
N GLY A 417 30.82 5.65 -44.52
CA GLY A 417 30.59 7.05 -44.79
C GLY A 417 29.29 7.56 -44.22
N ASP A 418 29.01 8.85 -44.44
CA ASP A 418 27.68 9.42 -44.07
C ASP A 418 26.66 9.05 -45.16
N PRO A 419 25.58 8.31 -44.81
CA PRO A 419 24.57 7.93 -45.79
C PRO A 419 23.70 9.12 -46.27
N LEU A 420 23.71 10.24 -45.54
CA LEU A 420 22.91 11.42 -45.93
C LEU A 420 23.45 12.05 -47.24
N ASN A 421 22.56 12.40 -48.14
CA ASN A 421 22.84 12.92 -49.50
C ASN A 421 23.66 11.92 -50.36
N THR A 422 23.58 10.62 -50.06
CA THR A 422 24.12 9.59 -50.95
C THR A 422 23.00 8.93 -51.73
N TYR A 423 23.39 8.31 -52.87
CA TYR A 423 22.47 7.60 -53.75
C TYR A 423 22.53 6.09 -53.47
N ILE A 424 21.32 5.51 -53.35
CA ILE A 424 21.13 4.07 -53.35
C ILE A 424 20.39 3.65 -54.61
N ARG A 425 20.72 2.50 -55.16
CA ARG A 425 20.02 1.93 -56.29
C ARG A 425 19.04 0.92 -55.85
N LEU A 426 17.75 1.13 -56.20
CA LEU A 426 16.66 0.23 -55.90
C LEU A 426 16.27 -0.50 -57.17
N LYS A 427 16.27 -1.83 -57.12
CA LYS A 427 15.79 -2.68 -58.21
C LYS A 427 14.65 -3.52 -57.74
N ASP A 428 13.52 -3.41 -58.37
CA ASP A 428 12.35 -4.24 -58.13
C ASP A 428 11.65 -4.52 -59.47
N GLY A 429 10.79 -5.51 -59.47
CA GLY A 429 9.98 -5.83 -60.64
C GLY A 429 8.69 -6.48 -60.21
N GLY A 430 7.66 -6.22 -60.96
CA GLY A 430 6.34 -6.78 -60.73
C GLY A 430 5.63 -7.14 -62.00
N THR A 431 4.64 -7.97 -61.89
CA THR A 431 3.71 -8.29 -63.00
C THR A 431 2.36 -7.69 -62.70
N PHE A 432 1.73 -7.13 -63.69
CA PHE A 432 0.33 -6.76 -63.60
C PHE A 432 -0.45 -7.43 -64.75
N THR A 433 -1.67 -7.83 -64.45
CA THR A 433 -2.55 -8.49 -65.38
C THR A 433 -3.76 -7.60 -65.59
N TYR A 434 -4.10 -7.34 -66.82
CA TYR A 434 -5.28 -6.56 -67.18
C TYR A 434 -6.17 -7.33 -68.16
N TYR A 435 -7.47 -7.05 -68.07
CA TYR A 435 -8.47 -7.69 -68.94
C TYR A 435 -8.69 -6.90 -70.20
N THR A 436 -8.84 -7.65 -71.27
CA THR A 436 -9.17 -7.07 -72.59
C THR A 436 -10.57 -7.48 -72.99
N ASP A 437 -11.16 -6.76 -73.93
CA ASP A 437 -12.43 -7.16 -74.55
C ASP A 437 -12.23 -8.19 -75.66
N ASP A 438 -10.99 -8.61 -75.91
CA ASP A 438 -10.66 -9.63 -76.90
C ASP A 438 -10.89 -11.04 -76.37
N ILE A 439 -11.82 -11.77 -77.02
CA ILE A 439 -12.18 -13.12 -76.62
C ILE A 439 -11.02 -14.14 -76.74
N GLU A 440 -10.08 -13.86 -77.69
CA GLU A 440 -8.92 -14.72 -77.89
C GLU A 440 -7.78 -14.47 -76.85
N LYS A 441 -7.73 -13.25 -76.30
CA LYS A 441 -6.78 -12.84 -75.30
C LYS A 441 -7.47 -12.11 -74.16
N PRO A 442 -8.25 -12.83 -73.35
CA PRO A 442 -9.08 -12.18 -72.33
C PRO A 442 -8.29 -11.49 -71.23
N TYR A 443 -7.00 -11.76 -71.13
CA TYR A 443 -6.12 -11.06 -70.21
C TYR A 443 -4.70 -10.94 -70.80
N ILE A 444 -4.03 -9.83 -70.49
CA ILE A 444 -2.63 -9.60 -70.82
C ILE A 444 -1.88 -9.40 -69.54
N THR A 445 -0.77 -10.14 -69.37
CA THR A 445 0.14 -9.96 -68.26
C THR A 445 1.40 -9.25 -68.75
N ASP A 446 1.70 -8.11 -68.18
CA ASP A 446 2.89 -7.36 -68.51
C ASP A 446 3.82 -7.27 -67.30
N TYR A 447 5.11 -7.04 -67.56
CA TYR A 447 6.15 -6.98 -66.58
C TYR A 447 6.75 -5.59 -66.56
N PHE A 448 6.89 -4.99 -65.39
CA PHE A 448 7.59 -3.73 -65.21
C PHE A 448 8.83 -3.93 -64.36
N VAL A 449 9.89 -3.15 -64.68
CA VAL A 449 11.11 -3.09 -63.90
C VAL A 449 11.27 -1.72 -63.30
N TYR A 450 11.42 -1.71 -62.00
CA TYR A 450 11.70 -0.52 -61.25
C TYR A 450 13.22 -0.50 -60.94
N ASP A 451 13.99 0.26 -61.68
CA ASP A 451 15.42 0.41 -61.47
C ASP A 451 15.76 1.90 -61.36
N ARG A 452 16.05 2.35 -60.15
CA ARG A 452 16.20 3.77 -59.87
C ARG A 452 17.33 4.07 -58.91
N LEU A 453 17.95 5.23 -59.13
CA LEU A 453 18.81 5.86 -58.14
C LEU A 453 17.95 6.80 -57.29
N VAL A 454 17.95 6.57 -55.98
CA VAL A 454 17.23 7.39 -55.03
C VAL A 454 18.23 8.03 -54.06
N GLU A 455 17.98 9.31 -53.75
CA GLU A 455 18.81 10.09 -52.85
C GLU A 455 18.26 10.00 -51.41
N ILE A 456 19.12 9.71 -50.42
CA ILE A 456 18.74 9.77 -49.01
C ILE A 456 18.83 11.23 -48.55
N VAL A 457 17.68 11.90 -48.42
CA VAL A 457 17.62 13.34 -48.14
C VAL A 457 17.37 13.68 -46.66
N GLY A 458 16.91 12.71 -45.87
CA GLY A 458 16.59 12.97 -44.47
C GLY A 458 16.71 11.73 -43.61
N VAL A 459 16.90 11.97 -42.30
CA VAL A 459 16.91 10.95 -41.27
C VAL A 459 15.87 11.31 -40.21
N VAL A 460 15.01 10.37 -39.87
CA VAL A 460 13.95 10.57 -38.91
C VAL A 460 14.19 9.72 -37.65
N LYS A 461 13.75 10.23 -36.51
CA LYS A 461 13.70 9.49 -35.27
C LYS A 461 12.38 8.72 -35.23
N GLU A 462 12.45 7.43 -35.47
CA GLU A 462 11.33 6.54 -35.27
C GLU A 462 11.54 5.77 -33.97
N LEU A 463 10.53 5.74 -33.14
CA LEU A 463 10.48 4.90 -31.95
C LEU A 463 9.72 3.63 -32.32
N SER A 464 10.42 2.59 -32.76
CA SER A 464 9.83 1.31 -33.17
C SER A 464 10.17 0.23 -32.16
N PHE A 465 9.19 -0.60 -31.81
CA PHE A 465 9.37 -1.78 -30.95
C PHE A 465 10.40 -2.78 -31.49
N LEU A 466 10.54 -2.88 -32.80
CA LEU A 466 11.40 -3.86 -33.46
C LEU A 466 12.74 -3.30 -33.92
N ASN A 467 12.95 -2.01 -33.79
CA ASN A 467 14.19 -1.31 -34.15
C ASN A 467 14.76 -1.74 -35.54
N THR A 468 13.84 -1.93 -36.51
CA THR A 468 14.19 -2.39 -37.86
C THR A 468 14.69 -1.24 -38.73
N PRO A 469 15.72 -1.45 -39.59
CA PRO A 469 16.14 -0.44 -40.55
C PRO A 469 15.07 -0.18 -41.61
N LYS A 470 14.55 1.06 -41.70
CA LYS A 470 13.47 1.41 -42.60
C LYS A 470 13.85 2.55 -43.55
N ILE A 471 13.38 2.42 -44.81
CA ILE A 471 13.43 3.42 -45.83
C ILE A 471 12.00 3.87 -46.13
N TYR A 472 11.76 5.18 -46.08
CA TYR A 472 10.46 5.81 -46.39
C TYR A 472 10.49 6.44 -47.73
N TYR A 473 9.46 6.16 -48.55
CA TYR A 473 9.24 6.75 -49.88
C TYR A 473 7.82 7.28 -49.99
N SER A 474 7.63 8.27 -50.92
CA SER A 474 6.31 8.84 -51.13
C SER A 474 5.39 7.88 -51.89
N TYR A 475 4.28 7.52 -51.25
CA TYR A 475 3.26 6.69 -51.85
C TYR A 475 2.57 7.43 -53.02
N LYS A 476 2.27 8.73 -52.82
CA LYS A 476 1.65 9.58 -53.87
C LYS A 476 2.49 9.66 -55.15
N ALA A 477 3.81 9.69 -54.99
CA ALA A 477 4.73 9.67 -56.15
C ALA A 477 4.77 8.30 -56.80
N LEU A 478 4.69 7.21 -56.04
CA LEU A 478 4.62 5.86 -56.58
C LEU A 478 3.29 5.64 -57.35
N ASP A 479 2.18 6.05 -56.77
CA ASP A 479 0.85 5.93 -57.37
C ASP A 479 0.79 6.63 -58.74
N LYS A 480 1.26 7.88 -58.78
CA LYS A 480 1.35 8.63 -60.02
C LYS A 480 2.25 7.93 -61.07
N TYR A 481 3.38 7.40 -60.66
CA TYR A 481 4.27 6.68 -61.58
C TYR A 481 3.62 5.38 -62.10
N MET A 482 2.95 4.65 -61.26
CA MET A 482 2.23 3.43 -61.65
C MET A 482 1.10 3.77 -62.64
N GLU A 483 0.35 4.83 -62.34
CA GLU A 483 -0.69 5.32 -63.23
C GLU A 483 -0.14 5.68 -64.63
N GLU A 484 0.93 6.45 -64.67
CA GLU A 484 1.58 6.84 -65.94
C GLU A 484 2.15 5.61 -66.68
N THR A 485 2.72 4.64 -66.00
CA THR A 485 3.27 3.40 -66.56
C THR A 485 2.15 2.51 -67.10
N ILE A 486 1.07 2.32 -66.37
CA ILE A 486 -0.09 1.55 -66.78
C ILE A 486 -0.77 2.22 -67.99
N LEU A 487 -0.97 3.54 -67.94
CA LEU A 487 -1.57 4.27 -69.06
C LEU A 487 -0.72 4.17 -70.34
N ASN A 488 0.59 4.24 -70.21
CA ASN A 488 1.50 4.12 -71.36
C ASN A 488 1.47 2.72 -71.97
N ASN A 489 1.44 1.67 -71.20
CA ASN A 489 1.48 0.28 -71.64
C ASN A 489 0.09 -0.23 -72.08
N LEU A 490 -0.99 0.34 -71.59
CA LEU A 490 -2.36 -0.08 -71.85
C LEU A 490 -3.06 0.76 -72.93
N SER A 491 -2.46 1.83 -73.41
CA SER A 491 -3.09 2.77 -74.34
C SER A 491 -3.66 2.08 -75.60
N GLU A 492 -3.09 0.98 -76.05
CA GLU A 492 -3.58 0.17 -77.17
C GLU A 492 -4.80 -0.72 -76.85
N TYR A 493 -5.02 -1.04 -75.55
CA TYR A 493 -6.02 -2.03 -75.10
C TYR A 493 -7.17 -1.40 -74.28
N LEU A 494 -7.03 -0.15 -73.88
CA LEU A 494 -8.04 0.57 -73.11
C LEU A 494 -9.12 1.10 -74.06
N GLY A 495 -10.23 0.42 -74.22
CA GLY A 495 -11.42 1.01 -74.77
C GLY A 495 -11.95 2.18 -73.93
N GLU A 496 -13.24 2.52 -74.02
CA GLU A 496 -13.86 3.60 -73.22
C GLU A 496 -13.96 3.32 -71.70
N THR A 497 -13.58 2.10 -71.22
CA THR A 497 -13.65 1.70 -69.81
C THR A 497 -12.43 2.17 -69.04
N SER A 498 -12.64 2.61 -67.81
CA SER A 498 -11.55 3.01 -66.91
C SER A 498 -10.57 1.85 -66.72
N TRP A 499 -9.26 2.12 -66.89
CA TRP A 499 -8.21 1.13 -66.70
C TRP A 499 -8.23 0.59 -65.26
N LYS A 500 -8.70 1.37 -64.31
CA LYS A 500 -8.84 1.00 -62.88
C LYS A 500 -9.74 -0.23 -62.67
N ASP A 501 -10.74 -0.40 -63.55
CA ASP A 501 -11.66 -1.53 -63.50
C ASP A 501 -11.12 -2.77 -64.18
N ARG A 502 -10.05 -2.66 -64.95
CA ARG A 502 -9.46 -3.74 -65.72
C ARG A 502 -8.17 -4.31 -65.13
N VAL A 503 -7.55 -3.63 -64.18
CA VAL A 503 -6.36 -4.14 -63.52
C VAL A 503 -6.74 -5.06 -62.35
N MET A 504 -6.48 -6.33 -62.54
CA MET A 504 -6.80 -7.37 -61.56
C MET A 504 -5.63 -8.31 -61.32
N PHE A 505 -5.55 -8.89 -60.14
CA PHE A 505 -4.66 -10.02 -59.85
C PHE A 505 -5.37 -11.36 -60.02
N ALA A 506 -4.74 -12.29 -60.69
CA ALA A 506 -5.22 -13.65 -60.77
C ALA A 506 -4.72 -14.45 -59.56
N SER A 507 -5.63 -14.81 -58.66
CA SER A 507 -5.42 -15.78 -57.64
C SER A 507 -6.51 -16.84 -57.75
N ASN A 508 -6.14 -18.08 -58.10
CA ASN A 508 -7.04 -19.24 -58.11
C ASN A 508 -8.34 -19.12 -58.89
N ASN A 509 -8.30 -18.59 -60.12
CA ASN A 509 -9.45 -18.41 -61.00
C ASN A 509 -10.52 -17.40 -60.53
N GLU A 510 -10.31 -16.65 -59.47
CA GLU A 510 -11.14 -15.52 -59.12
C GLU A 510 -10.34 -14.23 -59.24
N TYR A 511 -10.93 -13.21 -59.90
CA TYR A 511 -10.29 -11.95 -60.16
C TYR A 511 -10.53 -11.00 -58.99
N ILE A 512 -9.48 -10.76 -58.23
CA ILE A 512 -9.53 -9.83 -57.10
C ILE A 512 -8.89 -8.50 -57.53
N SER A 513 -9.66 -7.42 -57.44
CA SER A 513 -9.10 -6.09 -57.64
C SER A 513 -8.16 -5.78 -56.45
N ASN A 514 -6.89 -5.47 -56.77
CA ASN A 514 -5.92 -5.03 -55.79
C ASN A 514 -5.91 -3.51 -55.57
N TYR A 515 -6.96 -2.89 -55.99
CA TYR A 515 -7.17 -1.46 -55.90
C TYR A 515 -7.97 -1.21 -54.62
N SER A 516 -7.33 -0.70 -53.62
CA SER A 516 -7.97 -0.36 -52.33
C SER A 516 -7.97 1.15 -52.12
N HIS A 517 -8.93 1.65 -51.37
CA HIS A 517 -8.94 3.02 -50.93
C HIS A 517 -8.21 3.14 -49.58
N ARG A 518 -7.25 4.03 -49.53
CA ARG A 518 -6.62 4.42 -48.27
C ARG A 518 -7.16 5.74 -47.78
N ALA A 519 -7.41 5.78 -46.50
CA ALA A 519 -7.80 7.00 -45.83
C ALA A 519 -6.64 7.46 -44.91
N PHE A 520 -6.44 8.74 -44.85
CA PHE A 520 -5.40 9.36 -44.05
C PHE A 520 -6.04 10.28 -43.02
N LEU A 521 -5.60 10.16 -41.77
CA LEU A 521 -5.99 11.12 -40.75
C LEU A 521 -5.42 12.51 -41.09
N LYS A 522 -6.26 13.52 -41.02
CA LYS A 522 -5.81 14.91 -41.16
C LYS A 522 -4.95 15.34 -39.99
N ASN A 523 -5.25 14.85 -38.76
CA ASN A 523 -4.53 15.14 -37.53
C ASN A 523 -4.31 13.89 -36.73
N SER A 524 -3.23 13.79 -35.93
CA SER A 524 -2.95 12.68 -35.06
C SER A 524 -3.98 12.46 -33.92
N GLY A 525 -4.71 13.52 -33.53
CA GLY A 525 -5.77 13.45 -32.52
C GLY A 525 -7.06 12.77 -33.00
N ASP A 526 -7.19 12.49 -34.29
CA ASP A 526 -8.42 11.95 -34.89
C ASP A 526 -8.55 10.41 -34.74
N VAL A 527 -7.61 9.73 -34.09
CA VAL A 527 -7.65 8.27 -33.87
C VAL A 527 -8.90 7.83 -33.10
N PHE A 528 -9.37 8.64 -32.16
CA PHE A 528 -10.62 8.36 -31.46
C PHE A 528 -11.82 8.34 -32.42
N GLN A 529 -11.84 9.22 -33.42
CA GLN A 529 -12.88 9.26 -34.42
C GLN A 529 -12.81 8.04 -35.35
N LEU A 530 -11.61 7.52 -35.66
CA LEU A 530 -11.43 6.24 -36.36
C LEU A 530 -12.07 5.06 -35.60
N LYS A 531 -11.94 5.05 -34.32
CA LYS A 531 -12.52 3.98 -33.47
C LYS A 531 -14.05 4.03 -33.47
N GLU A 532 -14.63 5.22 -33.43
CA GLU A 532 -16.08 5.39 -33.55
C GLU A 532 -16.56 5.04 -34.96
N MET A 533 -15.84 5.47 -36.01
CA MET A 533 -16.10 5.09 -37.37
C MET A 533 -16.10 3.56 -37.56
N LYS A 534 -15.11 2.84 -37.00
CA LYS A 534 -15.06 1.38 -37.09
C LYS A 534 -16.32 0.71 -36.53
N LYS A 535 -16.98 1.31 -35.54
CA LYS A 535 -18.22 0.80 -34.94
C LYS A 535 -19.45 1.13 -35.79
N THR A 536 -19.43 2.24 -36.51
CA THR A 536 -20.57 2.76 -37.28
C THR A 536 -20.47 2.43 -38.76
N LEU A 537 -19.33 1.91 -39.23
CA LEU A 537 -19.10 1.56 -40.63
C LEU A 537 -20.15 0.55 -41.10
N LYS A 538 -20.65 0.78 -42.33
CA LYS A 538 -21.66 -0.08 -42.95
C LYS A 538 -21.21 -1.54 -43.00
N GLU A 539 -22.15 -2.47 -42.85
CA GLU A 539 -21.87 -3.90 -42.93
C GLU A 539 -21.21 -4.24 -44.30
N GLY A 540 -20.13 -5.00 -44.23
CA GLY A 540 -19.35 -5.34 -45.43
C GLY A 540 -18.12 -4.45 -45.66
N TYR A 541 -17.87 -3.48 -44.81
CA TYR A 541 -16.63 -2.71 -44.85
C TYR A 541 -15.71 -3.05 -43.69
N SER A 542 -14.40 -3.07 -43.93
CA SER A 542 -13.38 -3.18 -42.89
C SER A 542 -12.49 -1.95 -42.87
N LEU A 543 -12.10 -1.56 -41.67
CA LEU A 543 -11.17 -0.47 -41.45
C LEU A 543 -9.95 -1.01 -40.70
N ASN A 544 -8.79 -0.94 -41.37
CA ASN A 544 -7.51 -1.34 -40.80
C ASN A 544 -6.58 -0.13 -40.69
N SER A 545 -6.00 0.07 -39.52
CA SER A 545 -5.08 1.16 -39.26
C SER A 545 -4.04 0.75 -38.20
N ASN A 546 -2.80 1.17 -38.41
CA ASN A 546 -1.75 0.99 -37.41
C ASN A 546 -2.11 1.67 -36.09
N ALA A 547 -2.74 2.84 -36.15
CA ALA A 547 -3.21 3.56 -34.97
C ALA A 547 -4.25 2.75 -34.17
N LEU A 548 -5.23 2.14 -34.84
CA LEU A 548 -6.21 1.27 -34.20
C LEU A 548 -5.58 -0.01 -33.65
N THR A 549 -4.64 -0.61 -34.40
CA THR A 549 -3.93 -1.81 -33.95
C THR A 549 -3.11 -1.53 -32.69
N VAL A 550 -2.45 -0.38 -32.61
CA VAL A 550 -1.72 0.07 -31.41
C VAL A 550 -2.70 0.23 -30.26
N GLU A 551 -3.82 0.91 -30.47
CA GLU A 551 -4.80 1.15 -29.43
C GLU A 551 -5.46 -0.15 -28.93
N GLU A 552 -5.94 -1.00 -29.85
CA GLU A 552 -6.70 -2.21 -29.49
C GLU A 552 -5.80 -3.33 -28.95
N THR A 553 -4.60 -3.51 -29.56
CA THR A 553 -3.74 -4.66 -29.21
C THR A 553 -2.73 -4.30 -28.11
N LEU A 554 -2.00 -3.21 -28.28
CA LEU A 554 -0.94 -2.86 -27.33
C LEU A 554 -1.53 -2.37 -26.02
N PHE A 555 -2.60 -1.57 -26.05
CA PHE A 555 -3.24 -1.15 -24.80
C PHE A 555 -3.90 -2.32 -24.08
N SER A 556 -4.53 -3.27 -24.80
CA SER A 556 -5.06 -4.46 -24.17
C SER A 556 -3.99 -5.32 -23.48
N LEU A 557 -2.77 -5.37 -24.06
CA LEU A 557 -1.63 -6.03 -23.43
C LEU A 557 -1.13 -5.28 -22.19
N VAL A 558 -1.09 -3.95 -22.23
CA VAL A 558 -0.72 -3.11 -21.09
C VAL A 558 -1.76 -3.28 -19.98
N ASP A 559 -3.04 -3.27 -20.31
CA ASP A 559 -4.11 -3.45 -19.35
C ASP A 559 -4.06 -4.85 -18.72
N ALA A 560 -3.83 -5.89 -19.52
CA ALA A 560 -3.66 -7.26 -19.01
C ALA A 560 -2.42 -7.37 -18.09
N ALA A 561 -1.31 -6.75 -18.47
CA ALA A 561 -0.10 -6.69 -17.64
C ALA A 561 -0.37 -5.92 -16.33
N SER A 562 -1.11 -4.81 -16.41
CA SER A 562 -1.50 -4.01 -15.25
C SER A 562 -2.35 -4.81 -14.27
N VAL A 563 -3.36 -5.54 -14.77
CA VAL A 563 -4.18 -6.46 -13.93
C VAL A 563 -3.30 -7.53 -13.26
N GLY A 564 -2.37 -8.12 -14.00
CA GLY A 564 -1.40 -9.07 -13.42
C GLY A 564 -0.57 -8.45 -12.28
N MET A 565 -0.07 -7.23 -12.49
CA MET A 565 0.69 -6.49 -11.47
C MET A 565 -0.17 -6.10 -10.26
N GLU A 566 -1.46 -5.77 -10.46
CA GLU A 566 -2.40 -5.49 -9.38
C GLU A 566 -2.62 -6.70 -8.47
N VAL A 567 -2.67 -7.92 -9.05
CA VAL A 567 -2.75 -9.16 -8.27
C VAL A 567 -1.49 -9.36 -7.43
N PHE A 568 -0.30 -9.13 -8.00
CA PHE A 568 0.96 -9.16 -7.24
C PHE A 568 0.98 -8.12 -6.12
N LEU A 569 0.47 -6.94 -6.40
CA LEU A 569 0.32 -5.88 -5.40
C LEU A 569 -0.58 -6.31 -4.24
N ALA A 570 -1.73 -6.89 -4.53
CA ALA A 570 -2.64 -7.39 -3.50
C ALA A 570 -1.96 -8.44 -2.60
N ILE A 571 -1.21 -9.37 -3.20
CA ILE A 571 -0.43 -10.38 -2.46
C ILE A 571 0.64 -9.71 -1.58
N ALA A 572 1.38 -8.73 -2.11
CA ALA A 572 2.40 -7.99 -1.37
C ALA A 572 1.80 -7.20 -0.19
N LEU A 573 0.64 -6.58 -0.37
CA LEU A 573 -0.06 -5.86 0.70
C LEU A 573 -0.55 -6.80 1.79
N VAL A 574 -1.08 -7.98 1.45
CA VAL A 574 -1.46 -9.02 2.41
C VAL A 574 -0.24 -9.50 3.19
N GLY A 575 0.87 -9.77 2.51
CA GLY A 575 2.14 -10.14 3.14
C GLY A 575 2.65 -9.07 4.12
N THR A 576 2.58 -7.80 3.72
CA THR A 576 2.93 -6.65 4.57
C THR A 576 2.04 -6.60 5.81
N ALA A 577 0.73 -6.78 5.66
CA ALA A 577 -0.23 -6.80 6.76
C ALA A 577 0.06 -7.95 7.75
N MET A 578 0.40 -9.14 7.23
CA MET A 578 0.78 -10.29 8.05
C MET A 578 2.04 -10.01 8.86
N ILE A 579 3.09 -9.46 8.24
CA ILE A 579 4.35 -9.13 8.94
C ILE A 579 4.08 -8.12 10.06
N ILE A 580 3.35 -7.04 9.79
CA ILE A 580 2.99 -6.04 10.79
C ILE A 580 2.16 -6.69 11.91
N GLY A 581 1.20 -7.56 11.57
CA GLY A 581 0.37 -8.27 12.53
C GLY A 581 1.19 -9.17 13.47
N ILE A 582 2.13 -9.94 12.93
CA ILE A 582 3.03 -10.83 13.70
C ILE A 582 3.94 -10.00 14.63
N VAL A 583 4.55 -8.93 14.10
CA VAL A 583 5.42 -8.05 14.90
C VAL A 583 4.62 -7.34 15.99
N SER A 584 3.40 -6.90 15.73
CA SER A 584 2.50 -6.29 16.72
C SER A 584 2.10 -7.29 17.80
N PHE A 585 1.78 -8.53 17.40
CA PHE A 585 1.46 -9.59 18.36
C PHE A 585 2.66 -9.91 19.28
N ALA A 586 3.86 -10.05 18.71
CA ALA A 586 5.07 -10.28 19.50
C ALA A 586 5.35 -9.10 20.45
N SER A 587 5.11 -7.86 20.00
CA SER A 587 5.24 -6.66 20.85
C SER A 587 4.27 -6.67 22.01
N TYR A 588 3.02 -7.04 21.74
CA TYR A 588 2.00 -7.16 22.76
C TYR A 588 2.35 -8.28 23.79
N ALA A 589 2.77 -9.44 23.30
CA ALA A 589 3.13 -10.57 24.18
C ALA A 589 4.29 -10.23 25.13
N GLU A 590 5.30 -9.48 24.67
CA GLU A 590 6.38 -9.00 25.52
C GLU A 590 5.93 -7.98 26.58
N ASP A 591 4.93 -7.17 26.29
CA ASP A 591 4.47 -6.08 27.16
C ASP A 591 3.19 -6.43 27.92
N ILE A 592 2.78 -7.69 27.93
CA ILE A 592 1.53 -8.11 28.59
C ILE A 592 1.54 -7.72 30.08
N LYS A 593 2.67 -7.92 30.73
CA LYS A 593 2.88 -7.57 32.17
C LYS A 593 2.84 -6.04 32.36
N ASP A 594 3.52 -5.27 31.53
CA ASP A 594 3.51 -3.80 31.58
C ASP A 594 2.09 -3.26 31.35
N SER A 595 1.36 -3.87 30.41
CA SER A 595 -0.05 -3.53 30.12
C SER A 595 -0.96 -3.84 31.32
N ALA A 596 -0.76 -4.98 31.98
CA ALA A 596 -1.51 -5.34 33.16
C ALA A 596 -1.24 -4.38 34.33
N ILE A 597 0.02 -3.98 34.57
CA ILE A 597 0.39 -2.97 35.56
C ILE A 597 -0.35 -1.66 35.30
N LEU A 598 -0.37 -1.19 34.05
CA LEU A 598 -1.10 0.02 33.67
C LEU A 598 -2.60 -0.08 33.95
N LEU A 599 -3.21 -1.23 33.65
CA LEU A 599 -4.62 -1.48 33.93
C LEU A 599 -4.93 -1.51 35.44
N CYS A 600 -4.02 -2.05 36.25
CA CYS A 600 -4.17 -2.04 37.71
C CYS A 600 -4.15 -0.62 38.29
N ILE A 601 -3.33 0.25 37.75
CA ILE A 601 -3.20 1.67 38.17
C ILE A 601 -4.40 2.52 37.65
N GLY A 602 -5.24 1.97 36.76
CA GLY A 602 -6.44 2.63 36.27
C GLY A 602 -6.35 3.19 34.85
N ALA A 603 -5.40 2.71 34.01
CA ALA A 603 -5.43 2.96 32.58
C ALA A 603 -6.61 2.21 31.93
N LYS A 604 -7.17 2.76 30.83
CA LYS A 604 -8.21 2.09 30.06
C LYS A 604 -7.59 1.10 29.09
N ARG A 605 -8.27 0.00 28.80
CA ARG A 605 -7.86 -0.94 27.76
C ARG A 605 -7.76 -0.27 26.38
N GLU A 606 -8.64 0.71 26.12
CA GLU A 606 -8.63 1.51 24.89
C GLU A 606 -7.33 2.34 24.77
N ASP A 607 -6.84 2.92 25.88
CA ASP A 607 -5.60 3.70 25.90
C ASP A 607 -4.39 2.82 25.57
N ILE A 608 -4.35 1.59 26.10
CA ILE A 608 -3.28 0.63 25.80
C ILE A 608 -3.33 0.20 24.34
N SER A 609 -4.54 -0.06 23.79
CA SER A 609 -4.72 -0.38 22.39
C SER A 609 -4.22 0.76 21.50
N SER A 610 -4.56 2.01 21.83
CA SER A 610 -4.12 3.20 21.10
C SER A 610 -2.61 3.35 21.09
N LEU A 611 -1.93 2.91 22.12
CA LEU A 611 -0.45 2.94 22.22
C LEU A 611 0.19 2.09 21.12
N TYR A 612 -0.29 0.86 20.88
CA TYR A 612 0.22 -0.01 19.82
C TYR A 612 -0.18 0.47 18.42
N VAL A 613 -1.42 0.98 18.26
CA VAL A 613 -1.85 1.57 16.99
C VAL A 613 -0.95 2.75 16.61
N PHE A 614 -0.64 3.63 17.56
CA PHE A 614 0.20 4.78 17.30
C PHE A 614 1.65 4.39 16.96
N GLU A 615 2.22 3.37 17.62
CA GLU A 615 3.54 2.82 17.32
C GLU A 615 3.59 2.31 15.86
N ASN A 616 2.58 1.54 15.43
CA ASN A 616 2.51 1.02 14.06
C ASN A 616 2.20 2.10 13.01
N CYS A 617 1.41 3.11 13.33
CA CYS A 617 1.26 4.28 12.45
C CYS A 617 2.59 5.01 12.24
N LEU A 618 3.41 5.15 13.29
CA LEU A 618 4.74 5.75 13.16
C LEU A 618 5.64 4.91 12.25
N ILE A 619 5.62 3.58 12.37
CA ILE A 619 6.31 2.64 11.48
C ILE A 619 5.83 2.83 10.04
N GLY A 620 4.51 2.92 9.84
CA GLY A 620 3.90 3.16 8.54
C GLY A 620 4.36 4.46 7.90
N ILE A 621 4.36 5.57 8.64
CA ILE A 621 4.81 6.88 8.15
C ILE A 621 6.28 6.85 7.75
N ILE A 622 7.15 6.25 8.57
CA ILE A 622 8.58 6.13 8.25
C ILE A 622 8.78 5.26 7.01
N GLY A 623 8.10 4.12 6.92
CA GLY A 623 8.17 3.22 5.77
C GLY A 623 7.70 3.89 4.48
N LEU A 624 6.61 4.66 4.53
CA LEU A 624 6.11 5.42 3.39
C LEU A 624 7.08 6.53 2.95
N ALA A 625 7.68 7.26 3.89
CA ALA A 625 8.67 8.30 3.56
C ALA A 625 9.89 7.70 2.84
N ILE A 626 10.39 6.56 3.32
CA ILE A 626 11.50 5.84 2.67
C ILE A 626 11.06 5.30 1.31
N SER A 627 9.87 4.72 1.21
CA SER A 627 9.28 4.21 -0.04
C SER A 627 9.22 5.28 -1.14
N PHE A 628 8.78 6.47 -0.77
CA PHE A 628 8.73 7.61 -1.69
C PHE A 628 10.11 7.95 -2.27
N ILE A 629 11.14 8.00 -1.42
CA ILE A 629 12.52 8.28 -1.85
C ILE A 629 13.03 7.15 -2.75
N VAL A 630 12.80 5.89 -2.36
CA VAL A 630 13.24 4.71 -3.14
C VAL A 630 12.55 4.66 -4.51
N ALA A 631 11.25 4.95 -4.57
CA ALA A 631 10.50 4.96 -5.82
C ALA A 631 11.05 6.02 -6.79
N LEU A 632 11.31 7.25 -6.30
CA LEU A 632 11.92 8.32 -7.11
C LEU A 632 13.31 7.97 -7.64
N ILE A 633 14.15 7.38 -6.80
CA ILE A 633 15.51 6.98 -7.20
C ILE A 633 15.46 5.82 -8.19
N SER A 634 14.52 4.89 -8.05
CA SER A 634 14.39 3.69 -8.88
C SER A 634 13.80 3.97 -10.26
N GLN A 635 12.99 5.01 -10.42
CA GLN A 635 12.28 5.33 -11.66
C GLN A 635 13.22 5.47 -12.86
N ASN A 636 14.25 6.30 -12.78
CA ASN A 636 15.16 6.56 -13.88
C ASN A 636 16.01 5.34 -14.27
N PRO A 637 16.66 4.60 -13.35
CA PRO A 637 17.39 3.38 -13.70
C PRO A 637 16.50 2.31 -14.34
N LEU A 638 15.25 2.16 -13.86
CA LEU A 638 14.31 1.20 -14.44
C LEU A 638 13.89 1.62 -15.85
N ASN A 639 13.58 2.90 -16.07
CA ASN A 639 13.27 3.42 -17.41
C ASN A 639 14.43 3.20 -18.39
N HIS A 640 15.67 3.51 -17.99
CA HIS A 640 16.84 3.22 -18.83
C HIS A 640 17.05 1.73 -19.13
N LEU A 641 16.75 0.87 -18.16
CA LEU A 641 16.82 -0.58 -18.39
C LEU A 641 15.78 -1.01 -19.43
N ILE A 642 14.52 -0.56 -19.29
CA ILE A 642 13.42 -0.90 -20.20
C ILE A 642 13.69 -0.32 -21.60
N GLU A 643 14.16 0.92 -21.70
CA GLU A 643 14.51 1.58 -22.96
C GLU A 643 15.52 0.76 -23.78
N ARG A 644 16.50 0.10 -23.13
CA ARG A 644 17.47 -0.77 -23.83
C ARG A 644 16.84 -2.00 -24.47
N PHE A 645 15.74 -2.51 -23.93
CA PHE A 645 15.08 -3.72 -24.45
C PHE A 645 13.92 -3.42 -25.37
N THR A 646 13.23 -2.29 -25.18
CA THR A 646 11.95 -2.01 -25.84
C THR A 646 11.96 -0.74 -26.71
N SER A 647 13.00 0.08 -26.61
CA SER A 647 13.05 1.43 -27.24
C SER A 647 11.93 2.39 -26.79
N LEU A 648 11.16 2.03 -25.77
CA LEU A 648 10.12 2.89 -25.20
C LEU A 648 10.73 3.78 -24.12
N ILE A 649 10.37 5.06 -24.13
CA ILE A 649 10.94 6.07 -23.23
C ILE A 649 9.94 6.39 -22.12
N ASN A 650 10.41 6.44 -20.88
CA ASN A 650 9.62 6.84 -19.72
C ASN A 650 8.36 5.98 -19.48
N ILE A 651 8.49 4.65 -19.60
CA ILE A 651 7.38 3.72 -19.34
C ILE A 651 6.89 3.80 -17.89
N ILE A 652 7.80 4.07 -16.95
CA ILE A 652 7.42 4.28 -15.56
C ILE A 652 7.39 5.78 -15.34
N ASP A 653 6.18 6.33 -15.18
CA ASP A 653 5.97 7.72 -14.82
C ASP A 653 5.15 7.83 -13.54
N ILE A 654 5.83 8.20 -12.45
CA ILE A 654 5.18 8.44 -11.18
C ILE A 654 4.86 9.94 -11.10
N PRO A 655 3.59 10.35 -11.20
CA PRO A 655 3.22 11.74 -11.40
C PRO A 655 3.29 12.53 -10.08
N PHE A 656 4.48 12.87 -9.62
CA PHE A 656 4.67 13.75 -8.46
C PHE A 656 4.59 15.24 -8.80
N ASN A 657 4.81 15.59 -10.07
CA ASN A 657 4.88 16.99 -10.51
C ASN A 657 3.59 17.51 -11.15
N SER A 658 2.65 16.63 -11.49
CA SER A 658 1.39 17.05 -12.09
C SER A 658 0.26 17.07 -11.05
N PHE A 659 0.04 18.23 -10.44
CA PHE A 659 -1.15 18.51 -9.61
C PHE A 659 -2.46 18.56 -10.45
N HIS A 660 -2.46 18.05 -11.66
CA HIS A 660 -3.59 18.11 -12.57
C HIS A 660 -4.31 16.76 -12.62
N GLY A 661 -5.57 16.76 -12.18
CA GLY A 661 -6.51 15.67 -12.40
C GLY A 661 -6.41 14.49 -11.42
N ARG A 662 -6.86 13.32 -11.87
CA ARG A 662 -7.00 12.09 -11.06
C ARG A 662 -5.66 11.50 -10.59
N ALA A 663 -4.54 11.88 -11.19
CA ALA A 663 -3.20 11.36 -10.89
C ALA A 663 -2.75 11.65 -9.44
N PHE A 664 -3.20 12.75 -8.84
CA PHE A 664 -2.91 13.08 -7.43
C PHE A 664 -3.62 12.15 -6.42
N LEU A 665 -4.77 11.59 -6.78
CA LEU A 665 -5.55 10.74 -5.88
C LEU A 665 -4.84 9.42 -5.55
N PHE A 666 -4.04 8.87 -6.47
CA PHE A 666 -3.40 7.56 -6.28
C PHE A 666 -2.30 7.54 -5.22
N PRO A 667 -1.31 8.44 -5.21
CA PRO A 667 -0.35 8.52 -4.11
C PRO A 667 -1.04 8.69 -2.76
N LEU A 668 -2.10 9.49 -2.70
CA LEU A 668 -2.91 9.66 -1.50
C LEU A 668 -3.60 8.36 -1.07
N LEU A 669 -4.17 7.60 -2.02
CA LEU A 669 -4.78 6.29 -1.75
C LEU A 669 -3.76 5.28 -1.24
N ILE A 670 -2.53 5.26 -1.77
CA ILE A 670 -1.44 4.40 -1.27
C ILE A 670 -1.12 4.74 0.18
N VAL A 671 -1.00 6.03 0.51
CA VAL A 671 -0.74 6.48 1.89
C VAL A 671 -1.89 6.04 2.82
N ILE A 672 -3.13 6.30 2.43
CA ILE A 672 -4.31 5.94 3.21
C ILE A 672 -4.39 4.41 3.39
N SER A 673 -4.20 3.62 2.32
CA SER A 673 -4.26 2.16 2.39
C SER A 673 -3.16 1.57 3.28
N ALA A 674 -1.92 2.06 3.18
CA ALA A 674 -0.81 1.62 4.01
C ALA A 674 -1.04 1.93 5.50
N LEU A 675 -1.54 3.12 5.84
CA LEU A 675 -1.90 3.47 7.21
C LEU A 675 -3.07 2.63 7.72
N LEU A 676 -4.07 2.38 6.89
CA LEU A 676 -5.21 1.54 7.23
C LEU A 676 -4.79 0.10 7.50
N ILE A 677 -3.87 -0.45 6.70
CA ILE A 677 -3.26 -1.77 6.92
C ILE A 677 -2.53 -1.81 8.26
N CYS A 678 -1.74 -0.79 8.60
CA CYS A 678 -1.05 -0.69 9.89
C CYS A 678 -2.04 -0.70 11.07
N ILE A 679 -3.16 0.01 10.95
CA ILE A 679 -4.21 0.06 11.99
C ILE A 679 -4.91 -1.30 12.11
N LEU A 680 -5.36 -1.88 11.00
CA LEU A 680 -6.10 -3.16 11.00
C LEU A 680 -5.24 -4.31 11.50
N ALA A 681 -3.99 -4.40 11.06
CA ALA A 681 -3.05 -5.44 11.51
C ALA A 681 -2.80 -5.38 13.02
N THR A 682 -2.86 -4.18 13.62
CA THR A 682 -2.69 -3.99 15.07
C THR A 682 -3.95 -4.38 15.84
N TYR A 683 -5.13 -4.17 15.27
CA TYR A 683 -6.40 -4.40 15.96
C TYR A 683 -6.64 -5.89 16.27
N LEU A 684 -6.22 -6.79 15.38
CA LEU A 684 -6.40 -8.24 15.55
C LEU A 684 -5.73 -8.78 16.83
N PRO A 685 -4.42 -8.59 17.10
CA PRO A 685 -3.76 -9.05 18.32
C PRO A 685 -4.42 -8.50 19.58
N ILE A 686 -4.80 -7.23 19.56
CA ILE A 686 -5.42 -6.55 20.71
C ILE A 686 -6.81 -7.12 21.02
N SER A 687 -7.57 -7.54 20.01
CA SER A 687 -8.90 -8.11 20.21
C SER A 687 -8.83 -9.48 20.94
N PHE A 688 -7.78 -10.25 20.71
CA PHE A 688 -7.54 -11.51 21.42
C PHE A 688 -7.22 -11.29 22.91
N SER A 689 -6.49 -10.22 23.24
CA SER A 689 -6.13 -9.89 24.63
C SER A 689 -7.34 -9.54 25.51
N LYS A 690 -8.45 -9.09 24.94
CA LYS A 690 -9.67 -8.74 25.69
C LYS A 690 -10.28 -9.93 26.45
N LYS A 691 -9.93 -11.15 26.11
CA LYS A 691 -10.46 -12.38 26.69
C LYS A 691 -9.68 -12.87 27.92
N ILE A 692 -8.47 -12.35 28.17
CA ILE A 692 -7.60 -12.80 29.27
C ILE A 692 -7.92 -12.00 30.53
N SER A 693 -7.97 -12.65 31.70
CA SER A 693 -8.22 -11.97 32.96
C SER A 693 -6.99 -11.15 33.38
N LEU A 694 -7.23 -10.03 34.07
CA LEU A 694 -6.15 -9.13 34.52
C LEU A 694 -5.14 -9.83 35.41
N LYS A 695 -5.60 -10.81 36.19
CA LYS A 695 -4.76 -11.64 37.08
C LYS A 695 -3.84 -12.58 36.28
N GLU A 696 -4.35 -13.18 35.21
CA GLU A 696 -3.56 -14.02 34.31
C GLU A 696 -2.50 -13.20 33.59
N GLU A 697 -2.86 -11.97 33.15
CA GLU A 697 -1.91 -11.04 32.53
C GLU A 697 -0.77 -10.61 33.48
N LEU A 698 -1.05 -10.42 34.77
CA LEU A 698 -0.02 -10.09 35.79
C LEU A 698 0.96 -11.25 36.05
N ASN A 699 0.47 -12.49 35.99
CA ASN A 699 1.24 -13.68 36.30
C ASN A 699 1.83 -14.37 35.07
N ALA A 700 1.63 -13.83 33.87
CA ALA A 700 1.98 -14.46 32.60
C ALA A 700 3.50 -14.71 32.38
N ASN A 701 4.38 -14.20 33.26
CA ASN A 701 5.83 -14.36 33.17
C ASN A 701 6.49 -14.74 34.54
N ASP A 702 5.71 -15.11 35.56
CA ASP A 702 6.18 -15.75 36.75
C ASP A 702 5.98 -17.28 36.63
#